data_9a58d46643e97f3c9a46d07db13f456c
#
_entry.id   9a58d46643e97f3c9a46d07db13f456c
#
_cell.length_a   1.000
_cell.length_b   1.000
_cell.length_c   1.000
_cell.angle_alpha   90.00
_cell.angle_beta   90.00
_cell.angle_gamma   90.00
#
_symmetry.space_group_name_H-M   'P 1'
#
loop_
_entity.id
_entity.type
_entity.pdbx_description
1 polymer ?
#
loop_
_entity_poly.entity_id
_entity_poly.type
_entity_poly.pdbx_seq_one_letter_code
_entity_poly.pdbx_strand_id
1 'polypeptide(L)'
;MTVPNVVKVFILRACKNALPTKANFVKMKVQEDPFCPIYGSDGETTWHILWKCTVARETWSMCGRRLQKSNVENGEFIHIVEELQDKLDDEEFALLAAALRAVVFARELGHQQVELEGDTIKIVQTLKDEGAIPSEIGNLQNLEILAISGNKLMGQIPFEVFNISTIQVIDMSINILSGHLPSNIDIFLPILQYLYVSDNALSGTIPSFISNASQLTELDVGYNSFSGLIPKALGNLRLLQWLGLQNNNLTIEYSTPDFNFFSSLSNFAYLIHLDLSYNPLNSVLPSSIGNLSTSLQYLHMDNCKIEGIIPREISNLSNLVSLSLELNELARRIPTTVERLHKLQALYLDDNRLEGSIPSNLCHLESLFKLYLGGNELSGPIPTCVNNLTSLRYLYLDSNQLTSMIPFSLWSLKYILEVDLSSNSLSGPLSFEIGNLKVLRVLELSRNQLSGHIPTTMAGLKDITNLSLTNNQLEGSIPKSFGALVSLEFLDLSCNNLSGEIPKSLEALSYLKYLNVSFNRLQGKIPVGGPFVNFSAASFLSNDGLCGAPRLQVSPCKEGVSRPKKTAIAHILKYVLPTIGLTILVVVALVLVWIRCQKRYMQIPIEANSLPLATWRRISQQELLQATEGFNASNILGKGSFGSVYQGTLSDGIIVAIKVFNLVVEGAFKSFDTECEVLRNIRHRNLVKIISTCSNMDFKSFVLEYMPNGNLEKWLYSQDHYLSVLQRLNIMIDVASALEYLHHGYSTPIVHCDLKPSNVLLDEDMVAHVADFGIAKLLGDGDSVMRTITLATIGYMAPEYGLEGIVSTKGDVYSYGILLMETFTRKKPTDDMFVGEISLKRWVEESSPFSVTKVVDAYLLRTERDYASMENCMSSIMGLALQCCAELHEQRINAKSILITLNKIKLKFLQDTQGRS
;
A
#
# COMPACT_ATOMS: atom_id res chain seq x y z
N MET A 1 26.59 -4.67 3.60
CA MET A 1 25.51 -5.27 2.77
C MET A 1 24.49 -5.92 3.68
N THR A 2 23.20 -5.70 3.47
CA THR A 2 22.15 -6.36 4.25
C THR A 2 21.86 -7.73 3.65
N VAL A 3 21.97 -8.77 4.46
CA VAL A 3 21.65 -10.14 4.05
C VAL A 3 20.24 -10.17 3.43
N PRO A 4 20.04 -10.73 2.21
CA PRO A 4 18.75 -10.80 1.56
C PRO A 4 17.68 -11.44 2.46
N ASN A 5 16.44 -10.93 2.40
CA ASN A 5 15.35 -11.39 3.27
C ASN A 5 15.08 -12.89 3.16
N VAL A 6 15.32 -13.45 1.99
CA VAL A 6 15.13 -14.87 1.71
C VAL A 6 16.14 -15.71 2.47
N VAL A 7 17.39 -15.25 2.57
CA VAL A 7 18.46 -15.88 3.36
C VAL A 7 18.15 -15.78 4.85
N LYS A 8 17.64 -14.63 5.31
CA LYS A 8 17.19 -14.43 6.70
C LYS A 8 16.07 -15.39 7.08
N VAL A 9 15.09 -15.61 6.20
CA VAL A 9 13.98 -16.55 6.43
C VAL A 9 14.50 -17.99 6.50
N PHE A 10 15.45 -18.35 5.63
CA PHE A 10 16.08 -19.68 5.67
C PHE A 10 16.85 -19.89 6.99
N ILE A 11 17.68 -18.93 7.39
CA ILE A 11 18.42 -18.99 8.66
C ILE A 11 17.43 -19.07 9.85
N LEU A 12 16.37 -18.28 9.85
CA LEU A 12 15.33 -18.34 10.88
C LEU A 12 14.62 -19.71 10.95
N ARG A 13 14.34 -20.34 9.80
CA ARG A 13 13.77 -21.69 9.76
C ARG A 13 14.77 -22.73 10.27
N ALA A 14 16.03 -22.61 9.90
CA ALA A 14 17.08 -23.49 10.41
C ALA A 14 17.26 -23.36 11.92
N CYS A 15 17.32 -22.12 12.44
CA CYS A 15 17.42 -21.82 13.87
C CYS A 15 16.22 -22.35 14.68
N LYS A 16 15.03 -22.35 14.08
CA LYS A 16 13.82 -22.90 14.69
C LYS A 16 13.63 -24.40 14.47
N ASN A 17 14.63 -25.08 13.89
CA ASN A 17 14.55 -26.50 13.53
C ASN A 17 13.30 -26.84 12.68
N ALA A 18 12.87 -25.90 11.82
CA ALA A 18 11.66 -25.97 11.02
C ALA A 18 11.94 -26.24 9.52
N LEU A 19 13.15 -26.70 9.19
CA LEU A 19 13.46 -27.14 7.82
C LEU A 19 12.78 -28.47 7.51
N PRO A 20 12.37 -28.71 6.25
CA PRO A 20 11.77 -29.97 5.82
C PRO A 20 12.84 -31.07 5.78
N THR A 21 13.08 -31.68 6.92
CA THR A 21 13.99 -32.84 7.08
C THR A 21 13.17 -34.11 7.27
N LYS A 22 13.74 -35.28 6.97
CA LYS A 22 13.07 -36.55 7.22
C LYS A 22 12.64 -36.69 8.69
N ALA A 23 13.47 -36.25 9.64
CA ALA A 23 13.12 -36.27 11.05
C ALA A 23 11.91 -35.37 11.36
N ASN A 24 11.80 -34.22 10.69
CA ASN A 24 10.63 -33.34 10.83
C ASN A 24 9.41 -33.96 10.13
N PHE A 25 9.56 -34.59 8.97
CA PHE A 25 8.48 -35.33 8.31
C PHE A 25 7.99 -36.51 9.13
N VAL A 26 8.89 -37.24 9.81
CA VAL A 26 8.48 -38.31 10.76
C VAL A 26 7.71 -37.72 11.94
N LYS A 27 8.15 -36.59 12.50
CA LYS A 27 7.39 -35.86 13.54
C LYS A 27 6.01 -35.46 13.05
N MET A 28 5.89 -35.08 11.76
CA MET A 28 4.62 -34.71 11.10
C MET A 28 3.82 -35.93 10.60
N LYS A 29 4.30 -37.17 10.83
CA LYS A 29 3.69 -38.41 10.33
C LYS A 29 3.53 -38.50 8.80
N VAL A 30 4.38 -37.80 8.05
CA VAL A 30 4.41 -37.82 6.58
C VAL A 30 5.34 -38.90 6.06
N GLN A 31 6.36 -39.30 6.84
CA GLN A 31 7.32 -40.38 6.53
C GLN A 31 7.57 -41.26 7.75
N GLU A 32 7.87 -42.55 7.52
CA GLU A 32 8.13 -43.53 8.59
C GLU A 32 9.62 -43.62 8.95
N ASP A 33 10.53 -43.27 8.05
CA ASP A 33 11.98 -43.40 8.22
C ASP A 33 12.66 -42.07 8.48
N PRO A 34 13.23 -41.85 9.70
CA PRO A 34 13.92 -40.61 10.07
C PRO A 34 15.40 -40.56 9.64
N PHE A 35 15.95 -41.68 9.09
CA PHE A 35 17.39 -41.80 8.87
C PHE A 35 17.86 -41.12 7.58
N CYS A 36 19.08 -40.58 7.63
CA CYS A 36 19.74 -39.99 6.47
C CYS A 36 20.00 -41.06 5.39
N PRO A 37 19.61 -40.87 4.13
CA PRO A 37 19.80 -41.85 3.06
C PRO A 37 21.26 -42.13 2.76
N ILE A 38 22.21 -41.27 3.15
CA ILE A 38 23.65 -41.42 2.93
C ILE A 38 24.31 -42.23 4.07
N TYR A 39 23.85 -42.10 5.30
CA TYR A 39 24.47 -42.72 6.47
C TYR A 39 23.70 -43.87 7.10
N GLY A 40 22.41 -43.99 6.88
CA GLY A 40 21.58 -45.08 7.37
C GLY A 40 21.38 -45.20 8.89
N SER A 41 22.24 -44.57 9.70
CA SER A 41 22.29 -44.74 11.17
C SER A 41 21.93 -43.48 11.97
N ASP A 42 22.11 -42.28 11.37
CA ASP A 42 21.82 -41.01 12.06
C ASP A 42 20.51 -40.40 11.58
N GLY A 43 19.68 -39.90 12.49
CA GLY A 43 18.44 -39.22 12.15
C GLY A 43 18.69 -37.95 11.33
N GLU A 44 17.91 -37.75 10.26
CA GLU A 44 17.99 -36.59 9.38
C GLU A 44 17.35 -35.38 10.05
N THR A 45 18.11 -34.68 10.90
CA THR A 45 17.73 -33.46 11.57
C THR A 45 18.33 -32.25 10.85
N THR A 46 17.85 -31.04 11.16
CA THR A 46 18.45 -29.79 10.65
C THR A 46 19.95 -29.74 10.91
N TRP A 47 20.41 -30.16 12.11
CA TRP A 47 21.81 -30.26 12.46
C TRP A 47 22.56 -31.25 11.58
N HIS A 48 21.99 -32.45 11.29
CA HIS A 48 22.61 -33.45 10.45
C HIS A 48 22.82 -32.95 9.02
N ILE A 49 21.75 -32.35 8.41
CA ILE A 49 21.83 -31.82 7.04
C ILE A 49 22.82 -30.70 6.93
N LEU A 50 22.86 -29.78 7.88
CA LEU A 50 23.70 -28.57 7.79
C LEU A 50 25.13 -28.81 8.27
N TRP A 51 25.42 -29.84 9.06
CA TRP A 51 26.72 -29.98 9.69
C TRP A 51 27.32 -31.40 9.69
N LYS A 52 26.57 -32.43 9.96
CA LYS A 52 27.07 -33.80 10.11
C LYS A 52 27.15 -34.62 8.82
N CYS A 53 26.26 -34.37 7.87
CA CYS A 53 26.21 -35.10 6.60
C CYS A 53 27.52 -34.93 5.82
N THR A 54 27.94 -35.96 5.07
CA THR A 54 29.16 -35.90 4.26
C THR A 54 29.15 -34.77 3.28
N VAL A 55 28.01 -34.55 2.61
CA VAL A 55 27.80 -33.45 1.65
C VAL A 55 27.94 -32.11 2.35
N ALA A 56 27.38 -31.93 3.54
CA ALA A 56 27.58 -30.70 4.30
C ALA A 56 29.05 -30.51 4.68
N ARG A 57 29.75 -31.53 5.14
CA ARG A 57 31.18 -31.48 5.49
C ARG A 57 32.05 -31.19 4.30
N GLU A 58 31.77 -31.71 3.12
CA GLU A 58 32.49 -31.41 1.88
C GLU A 58 32.25 -29.98 1.47
N THR A 59 31.03 -29.48 1.51
CA THR A 59 30.68 -28.09 1.26
C THR A 59 31.44 -27.14 2.20
N TRP A 60 31.48 -27.46 3.50
CA TRP A 60 32.26 -26.68 4.48
C TRP A 60 33.76 -26.74 4.26
N SER A 61 34.30 -27.86 3.77
CA SER A 61 35.73 -28.02 3.50
C SER A 61 36.19 -27.10 2.35
N MET A 62 35.29 -26.72 1.46
CA MET A 62 35.56 -25.83 0.32
C MET A 62 35.49 -24.35 0.69
N CYS A 63 34.86 -23.98 1.79
CA CYS A 63 34.75 -22.59 2.27
C CYS A 63 36.00 -22.07 2.98
N GLY A 64 37.18 -22.44 2.51
CA GLY A 64 38.47 -21.83 2.90
C GLY A 64 38.97 -22.15 4.32
N ARG A 65 40.25 -21.83 4.58
CA ARG A 65 40.99 -22.18 5.82
C ARG A 65 40.45 -21.57 7.11
N ARG A 66 39.55 -20.58 7.04
CA ARG A 66 39.00 -19.90 8.22
C ARG A 66 37.91 -20.71 8.91
N LEU A 67 37.28 -21.67 8.22
CA LEU A 67 36.18 -22.48 8.75
C LEU A 67 36.59 -23.89 9.22
N GLN A 68 37.88 -24.24 9.13
CA GLN A 68 38.34 -25.53 9.61
C GLN A 68 38.35 -25.58 11.13
N LYS A 69 37.34 -26.30 11.68
CA LYS A 69 37.17 -26.68 13.07
C LYS A 69 36.68 -25.61 14.04
N SER A 70 35.38 -25.46 14.14
CA SER A 70 34.78 -25.18 15.42
C SER A 70 34.54 -26.57 16.13
N ASN A 71 35.09 -26.74 17.32
CA ASN A 71 34.92 -27.93 18.14
C ASN A 71 33.55 -27.97 18.85
N VAL A 72 32.46 -27.66 18.13
CA VAL A 72 31.11 -27.66 18.70
C VAL A 72 30.49 -29.04 18.50
N GLU A 73 30.67 -29.93 19.46
CA GLU A 73 30.16 -31.31 19.37
C GLU A 73 28.63 -31.43 19.59
N ASN A 74 27.95 -30.45 20.21
CA ASN A 74 26.50 -30.49 20.51
C ASN A 74 25.85 -29.12 20.64
N GLY A 75 26.23 -28.12 19.85
CA GLY A 75 25.65 -26.77 19.92
C GLY A 75 24.31 -26.63 19.18
N GLU A 76 23.46 -25.77 19.66
CA GLU A 76 22.31 -25.32 18.86
C GLU A 76 22.80 -24.60 17.61
N PHE A 77 22.10 -24.77 16.48
CA PHE A 77 22.47 -24.19 15.18
C PHE A 77 22.67 -22.65 15.26
N ILE A 78 22.00 -21.99 16.19
CA ILE A 78 22.09 -20.55 16.38
C ILE A 78 23.51 -20.10 16.78
N HIS A 79 24.23 -20.86 17.62
CA HIS A 79 25.61 -20.53 18.01
C HIS A 79 26.59 -20.68 16.86
N ILE A 80 26.34 -21.60 15.93
CA ILE A 80 27.18 -21.74 14.74
C ILE A 80 26.94 -20.59 13.78
N VAL A 81 25.70 -20.17 13.61
CA VAL A 81 25.37 -19.01 12.77
C VAL A 81 26.02 -17.73 13.32
N GLU A 82 25.99 -17.54 14.65
CA GLU A 82 26.68 -16.42 15.30
C GLU A 82 28.20 -16.49 15.11
N GLU A 83 28.81 -17.68 15.30
CA GLU A 83 30.24 -17.89 15.10
C GLU A 83 30.68 -17.71 13.63
N LEU A 84 29.81 -18.06 12.68
CA LEU A 84 30.05 -17.85 11.24
C LEU A 84 29.88 -16.40 10.83
N GLN A 85 28.96 -15.69 11.41
CA GLN A 85 28.74 -14.26 11.16
C GLN A 85 29.93 -13.42 11.63
N ASP A 86 30.63 -13.85 12.68
CA ASP A 86 31.85 -13.21 13.17
C ASP A 86 33.11 -13.57 12.36
N LYS A 87 33.11 -14.70 11.64
CA LYS A 87 34.29 -15.23 10.94
C LYS A 87 34.28 -15.02 9.43
N LEU A 88 33.11 -14.83 8.82
CA LEU A 88 32.92 -14.62 7.39
C LEU A 88 32.53 -13.16 7.14
N ASP A 89 32.96 -12.61 6.02
CA ASP A 89 32.37 -11.36 5.57
C ASP A 89 30.92 -11.55 5.10
N ASP A 90 30.18 -10.43 4.98
CA ASP A 90 28.75 -10.46 4.64
C ASP A 90 28.47 -11.17 3.30
N GLU A 91 29.42 -11.13 2.35
CA GLU A 91 29.29 -11.80 1.04
C GLU A 91 29.53 -13.30 1.15
N GLU A 92 30.56 -13.73 1.87
CA GLU A 92 30.87 -15.14 2.13
C GLU A 92 29.74 -15.83 2.90
N PHE A 93 29.17 -15.14 3.89
CA PHE A 93 28.03 -15.65 4.68
C PHE A 93 26.75 -15.77 3.83
N ALA A 94 26.45 -14.77 2.99
CA ALA A 94 25.29 -14.80 2.10
C ALA A 94 25.38 -15.94 1.07
N LEU A 95 26.58 -16.22 0.58
CA LEU A 95 26.81 -17.27 -0.41
C LEU A 95 26.67 -18.67 0.18
N LEU A 96 27.23 -18.87 1.37
CA LEU A 96 27.10 -20.12 2.10
C LEU A 96 25.62 -20.44 2.39
N ALA A 97 24.86 -19.44 2.79
CA ALA A 97 23.44 -19.56 3.02
C ALA A 97 22.66 -19.86 1.72
N ALA A 98 23.10 -19.32 0.57
CA ALA A 98 22.51 -19.60 -0.74
C ALA A 98 22.83 -21.03 -1.23
N ALA A 99 24.05 -21.50 -1.04
CA ALA A 99 24.44 -22.87 -1.39
C ALA A 99 23.69 -23.93 -0.55
N LEU A 100 23.58 -23.70 0.76
CA LEU A 100 22.81 -24.56 1.66
C LEU A 100 21.31 -24.57 1.30
N ARG A 101 20.78 -23.43 0.82
CA ARG A 101 19.40 -23.32 0.35
C ARG A 101 19.15 -24.10 -0.93
N ALA A 102 20.08 -24.07 -1.89
CA ALA A 102 19.95 -24.86 -3.13
C ALA A 102 19.86 -26.37 -2.83
N VAL A 103 20.66 -26.88 -1.88
CA VAL A 103 20.59 -28.28 -1.42
C VAL A 103 19.26 -28.62 -0.77
N VAL A 104 18.75 -27.73 0.08
CA VAL A 104 17.45 -27.94 0.76
C VAL A 104 16.29 -27.85 -0.22
N PHE A 105 16.32 -26.89 -1.13
CA PHE A 105 15.28 -26.67 -2.13
C PHE A 105 15.18 -27.83 -3.14
N ALA A 106 16.33 -28.36 -3.61
CA ALA A 106 16.34 -29.52 -4.49
C ALA A 106 15.73 -30.77 -3.80
N ARG A 107 15.79 -30.83 -2.47
CA ARG A 107 15.20 -31.89 -1.66
C ARG A 107 13.71 -31.67 -1.35
N GLU A 108 13.26 -30.41 -1.22
CA GLU A 108 11.84 -30.05 -1.09
C GLU A 108 11.03 -30.49 -2.33
N LEU A 109 11.67 -30.58 -3.50
CA LEU A 109 11.08 -31.02 -4.76
C LEU A 109 11.02 -32.53 -4.93
N GLY A 110 11.37 -33.33 -3.90
CA GLY A 110 11.23 -34.81 -3.91
C GLY A 110 12.36 -35.57 -4.60
N HIS A 111 13.49 -34.91 -4.91
CA HIS A 111 14.67 -35.58 -5.47
C HIS A 111 15.37 -36.39 -4.40
N GLN A 112 15.35 -37.74 -4.53
CA GLN A 112 15.94 -38.69 -3.55
C GLN A 112 17.47 -38.72 -3.56
N GLN A 113 18.15 -38.13 -4.57
CA GLN A 113 19.59 -37.96 -4.65
C GLN A 113 19.92 -36.60 -5.20
N VAL A 114 20.38 -35.69 -4.35
CA VAL A 114 21.07 -34.48 -4.76
C VAL A 114 22.57 -34.73 -4.54
N GLU A 115 23.23 -35.32 -5.49
CA GLU A 115 24.67 -35.22 -5.62
C GLU A 115 24.93 -33.79 -6.11
N LEU A 116 25.58 -32.97 -5.29
CA LEU A 116 26.26 -31.76 -5.78
C LEU A 116 27.47 -32.25 -6.59
N GLU A 117 27.23 -32.59 -7.84
CA GLU A 117 28.32 -32.82 -8.80
C GLU A 117 29.24 -31.63 -8.81
N GLY A 118 30.51 -31.85 -9.12
CA GLY A 118 31.54 -30.81 -9.20
C GLY A 118 31.15 -29.59 -10.04
N ASP A 119 30.26 -29.80 -11.01
CA ASP A 119 29.72 -28.76 -11.89
C ASP A 119 28.83 -27.75 -11.17
N THR A 120 27.97 -28.15 -10.23
CA THR A 120 27.12 -27.21 -9.47
C THR A 120 27.96 -26.26 -8.61
N ILE A 121 29.04 -26.77 -8.02
CA ILE A 121 29.96 -25.98 -7.20
C ILE A 121 30.73 -24.98 -8.09
N LYS A 122 31.19 -25.47 -9.24
CA LYS A 122 31.90 -24.63 -10.23
C LYS A 122 30.97 -23.52 -10.75
N ILE A 123 29.68 -23.83 -11.02
CA ILE A 123 28.68 -22.87 -11.44
C ILE A 123 28.47 -21.77 -10.38
N VAL A 124 28.28 -22.14 -9.12
CA VAL A 124 28.09 -21.19 -8.02
C VAL A 124 29.34 -20.33 -7.82
N GLN A 125 30.54 -20.93 -7.99
CA GLN A 125 31.82 -20.24 -7.82
C GLN A 125 32.08 -19.26 -8.98
N THR A 126 31.76 -19.64 -10.22
CA THR A 126 31.91 -18.76 -11.39
C THR A 126 30.89 -17.60 -11.35
N LEU A 127 29.64 -17.85 -10.95
CA LEU A 127 28.65 -16.81 -10.71
C LEU A 127 29.13 -15.78 -9.69
N LYS A 128 29.88 -16.22 -8.68
CA LYS A 128 30.44 -15.38 -7.63
C LYS A 128 31.69 -14.63 -8.06
N ASP A 129 32.69 -15.35 -8.60
CA ASP A 129 34.01 -14.84 -8.79
C ASP A 129 34.15 -14.03 -10.09
N GLU A 130 33.42 -14.40 -11.12
CA GLU A 130 33.43 -13.78 -12.45
C GLU A 130 32.19 -12.93 -12.75
N GLY A 131 31.13 -13.04 -11.94
CA GLY A 131 29.86 -12.36 -12.16
C GLY A 131 29.18 -12.75 -13.49
N ALA A 132 29.54 -13.93 -14.05
CA ALA A 132 29.06 -14.42 -15.34
C ALA A 132 28.31 -15.75 -15.17
N ILE A 133 27.38 -16.04 -16.08
CA ILE A 133 26.68 -17.33 -16.11
C ILE A 133 27.57 -18.33 -16.85
N PRO A 134 28.05 -19.42 -16.20
CA PRO A 134 28.92 -20.39 -16.86
C PRO A 134 28.13 -21.36 -17.76
N SER A 135 28.75 -21.84 -18.82
CA SER A 135 28.17 -22.81 -19.76
C SER A 135 27.83 -24.15 -19.12
N GLU A 136 28.54 -24.50 -18.07
CA GLU A 136 28.33 -25.72 -17.28
C GLU A 136 26.91 -25.82 -16.65
N ILE A 137 26.17 -24.69 -16.59
CA ILE A 137 24.76 -24.70 -16.15
C ILE A 137 23.89 -25.65 -17.00
N GLY A 138 24.27 -25.83 -18.28
CA GLY A 138 23.61 -26.77 -19.17
C GLY A 138 23.76 -28.25 -18.77
N ASN A 139 24.71 -28.58 -17.89
CA ASN A 139 24.87 -29.94 -17.36
C ASN A 139 23.77 -30.29 -16.33
N LEU A 140 23.07 -29.29 -15.81
CA LEU A 140 22.00 -29.47 -14.81
C LEU A 140 20.69 -29.90 -15.51
N GLN A 141 20.68 -31.10 -16.08
CA GLN A 141 19.58 -31.62 -16.91
C GLN A 141 18.24 -31.82 -16.15
N ASN A 142 18.23 -31.76 -14.83
CA ASN A 142 17.05 -31.85 -13.98
C ASN A 142 16.64 -30.49 -13.41
N LEU A 143 17.22 -29.38 -13.88
CA LEU A 143 16.90 -28.04 -13.42
C LEU A 143 15.54 -27.62 -13.95
N GLU A 144 14.61 -27.33 -13.05
CA GLU A 144 13.25 -26.86 -13.37
C GLU A 144 13.13 -25.34 -13.27
N ILE A 145 13.87 -24.71 -12.35
CA ILE A 145 13.79 -23.27 -12.09
C ILE A 145 15.20 -22.69 -12.02
N LEU A 146 15.50 -21.74 -12.88
CA LEU A 146 16.67 -20.90 -12.85
C LEU A 146 16.25 -19.47 -12.52
N ALA A 147 16.37 -19.08 -11.26
CA ALA A 147 16.03 -17.74 -10.78
C ALA A 147 17.28 -17.06 -10.20
N ILE A 148 17.90 -16.20 -11.01
CA ILE A 148 19.15 -15.47 -10.70
C ILE A 148 18.98 -13.96 -10.92
N SER A 149 17.75 -13.45 -10.78
CA SER A 149 17.45 -12.03 -10.94
C SER A 149 18.07 -11.16 -9.84
N GLY A 150 18.41 -9.90 -10.18
CA GLY A 150 18.87 -8.91 -9.22
C GLY A 150 20.30 -9.14 -8.67
N ASN A 151 21.19 -9.79 -9.43
CA ASN A 151 22.52 -10.20 -8.96
C ASN A 151 23.72 -9.45 -9.59
N LYS A 152 23.49 -8.45 -10.43
CA LYS A 152 24.55 -7.72 -11.18
C LYS A 152 25.41 -8.63 -12.05
N LEU A 153 24.87 -9.75 -12.50
CA LEU A 153 25.55 -10.66 -13.41
C LEU A 153 25.83 -9.98 -14.75
N MET A 154 26.99 -10.23 -15.33
CA MET A 154 27.45 -9.61 -16.57
C MET A 154 27.87 -10.69 -17.59
N GLY A 155 28.17 -10.25 -18.81
CA GLY A 155 28.54 -11.16 -19.90
C GLY A 155 27.31 -11.71 -20.63
N GLN A 156 27.58 -12.74 -21.45
CA GLN A 156 26.52 -13.33 -22.28
C GLN A 156 25.77 -14.44 -21.55
N ILE A 157 24.52 -14.63 -21.93
CA ILE A 157 23.74 -15.79 -21.48
C ILE A 157 24.22 -17.01 -22.29
N PRO A 158 24.74 -18.05 -21.66
CA PRO A 158 25.17 -19.24 -22.36
C PRO A 158 24.01 -19.95 -23.04
N PHE A 159 24.20 -20.43 -24.28
CA PHE A 159 23.14 -21.11 -25.01
C PHE A 159 22.70 -22.41 -24.34
N GLU A 160 23.59 -23.02 -23.55
CA GLU A 160 23.35 -24.25 -22.78
C GLU A 160 22.16 -24.15 -21.81
N VAL A 161 21.86 -22.94 -21.31
CA VAL A 161 20.67 -22.69 -20.49
C VAL A 161 19.39 -23.12 -21.21
N PHE A 162 19.36 -22.83 -22.51
CA PHE A 162 18.18 -23.12 -23.34
C PHE A 162 18.14 -24.56 -23.88
N ASN A 163 19.11 -25.40 -23.50
CA ASN A 163 19.13 -26.84 -23.80
C ASN A 163 18.65 -27.70 -22.63
N ILE A 164 18.25 -27.10 -21.51
CA ILE A 164 17.73 -27.81 -20.36
C ILE A 164 16.25 -28.11 -20.59
N SER A 165 15.95 -29.36 -20.98
CA SER A 165 14.59 -29.74 -21.38
C SER A 165 13.56 -29.76 -20.23
N THR A 166 14.01 -29.80 -18.98
CA THR A 166 13.18 -29.82 -17.78
C THR A 166 12.85 -28.42 -17.25
N ILE A 167 13.41 -27.37 -17.87
CA ILE A 167 13.29 -26.02 -17.31
C ILE A 167 11.88 -25.45 -17.56
N GLN A 168 11.27 -24.97 -16.48
CA GLN A 168 9.93 -24.37 -16.47
C GLN A 168 10.00 -22.87 -16.28
N VAL A 169 10.99 -22.37 -15.50
CA VAL A 169 11.17 -20.96 -15.19
C VAL A 169 12.60 -20.55 -15.45
N ILE A 170 12.77 -19.48 -16.25
CA ILE A 170 14.03 -18.78 -16.41
C ILE A 170 13.80 -17.32 -15.98
N ASP A 171 14.39 -16.91 -14.87
CA ASP A 171 14.41 -15.51 -14.41
C ASP A 171 15.83 -15.03 -14.21
N MET A 172 16.28 -14.22 -15.15
CA MET A 172 17.59 -13.55 -15.17
C MET A 172 17.44 -12.02 -15.18
N SER A 173 16.25 -11.51 -14.85
CA SER A 173 15.94 -10.09 -14.89
C SER A 173 16.80 -9.27 -13.92
N ILE A 174 16.88 -7.96 -14.14
CA ILE A 174 17.58 -7.00 -13.26
C ILE A 174 19.05 -7.41 -13.04
N ASN A 175 19.80 -7.55 -14.13
CA ASN A 175 21.24 -7.84 -14.15
C ASN A 175 21.96 -6.89 -15.14
N ILE A 176 23.20 -7.20 -15.49
CA ILE A 176 24.01 -6.44 -16.47
C ILE A 176 24.40 -7.39 -17.61
N LEU A 177 23.55 -8.38 -17.89
CA LEU A 177 23.79 -9.36 -18.95
C LEU A 177 23.75 -8.68 -20.32
N SER A 178 24.64 -9.08 -21.22
CA SER A 178 24.83 -8.46 -22.51
C SER A 178 24.94 -9.51 -23.63
N GLY A 179 25.15 -9.06 -24.86
CA GLY A 179 25.18 -9.93 -26.03
C GLY A 179 23.79 -10.25 -26.56
N HIS A 180 23.65 -11.41 -27.20
CA HIS A 180 22.45 -11.80 -27.90
C HIS A 180 21.87 -13.08 -27.33
N LEU A 181 20.55 -13.20 -27.35
CA LEU A 181 19.90 -14.51 -27.17
C LEU A 181 20.29 -15.44 -28.33
N PRO A 182 20.41 -16.75 -28.10
CA PRO A 182 20.77 -17.68 -29.15
C PRO A 182 19.81 -17.59 -30.35
N SER A 183 20.32 -17.62 -31.55
CA SER A 183 19.50 -17.60 -32.78
C SER A 183 19.15 -19.00 -33.31
N ASN A 184 19.60 -20.07 -32.65
CA ASN A 184 19.41 -21.44 -33.09
C ASN A 184 17.93 -21.85 -33.01
N ILE A 185 17.35 -22.22 -34.14
CA ILE A 185 15.94 -22.60 -34.26
C ILE A 185 15.65 -24.00 -33.67
N ASP A 186 16.70 -24.81 -33.49
CA ASP A 186 16.57 -26.20 -32.98
C ASP A 186 16.40 -26.27 -31.47
N ILE A 187 16.43 -25.11 -30.76
CA ILE A 187 16.18 -25.05 -29.34
C ILE A 187 14.71 -25.42 -29.07
N PHE A 188 14.53 -26.40 -28.19
CA PHE A 188 13.21 -26.91 -27.82
C PHE A 188 13.04 -26.89 -26.30
N LEU A 189 12.12 -26.05 -25.83
CA LEU A 189 11.80 -25.83 -24.42
C LEU A 189 10.34 -26.22 -24.16
N PRO A 190 10.03 -27.52 -24.14
CA PRO A 190 8.63 -28.00 -24.23
C PRO A 190 7.76 -27.65 -23.02
N ILE A 191 8.37 -27.42 -21.87
CA ILE A 191 7.66 -27.17 -20.61
C ILE A 191 7.96 -25.80 -20.02
N LEU A 192 8.70 -24.94 -20.71
CA LEU A 192 8.98 -23.57 -20.24
C LEU A 192 7.69 -22.77 -20.14
N GLN A 193 7.42 -22.24 -18.96
CA GLN A 193 6.23 -21.43 -18.64
C GLN A 193 6.54 -19.95 -18.46
N TYR A 194 7.74 -19.63 -17.92
CA TYR A 194 8.13 -18.27 -17.60
C TYR A 194 9.53 -17.97 -18.12
N LEU A 195 9.65 -16.89 -18.90
CA LEU A 195 10.94 -16.38 -19.40
C LEU A 195 11.05 -14.89 -19.11
N TYR A 196 11.88 -14.54 -18.13
CA TYR A 196 12.16 -13.17 -17.74
C TYR A 196 13.65 -12.87 -17.93
N VAL A 197 13.95 -11.96 -18.83
CA VAL A 197 15.30 -11.43 -19.09
C VAL A 197 15.31 -9.91 -19.12
N SER A 198 14.24 -9.29 -18.59
CA SER A 198 14.06 -7.84 -18.55
C SER A 198 15.13 -7.14 -17.69
N ASP A 199 15.31 -5.85 -17.93
CA ASP A 199 16.24 -4.99 -17.22
C ASP A 199 17.70 -5.52 -17.26
N ASN A 200 18.22 -5.59 -18.50
CA ASN A 200 19.57 -6.03 -18.83
C ASN A 200 20.15 -5.19 -19.99
N ALA A 201 21.34 -5.56 -20.50
CA ALA A 201 21.98 -4.96 -21.66
C ALA A 201 21.98 -5.91 -22.88
N LEU A 202 20.94 -6.77 -23.00
CA LEU A 202 20.81 -7.71 -24.11
C LEU A 202 20.47 -6.97 -25.41
N SER A 203 20.95 -7.48 -26.54
CA SER A 203 20.83 -6.84 -27.84
C SER A 203 20.53 -7.85 -28.96
N GLY A 204 20.50 -7.38 -30.21
CA GLY A 204 20.14 -8.21 -31.36
C GLY A 204 18.63 -8.36 -31.54
N THR A 205 18.19 -9.39 -32.24
CA THR A 205 16.80 -9.67 -32.50
C THR A 205 16.20 -10.63 -31.48
N ILE A 206 14.90 -10.51 -31.22
CA ILE A 206 14.17 -11.53 -30.46
C ILE A 206 14.15 -12.82 -31.29
N PRO A 207 14.70 -13.94 -30.78
CA PRO A 207 14.82 -15.14 -31.59
C PRO A 207 13.47 -15.84 -31.78
N SER A 208 13.27 -16.40 -32.97
CA SER A 208 12.02 -17.11 -33.30
C SER A 208 11.85 -18.43 -32.54
N PHE A 209 12.93 -19.04 -32.01
CA PHE A 209 12.81 -20.30 -31.25
C PHE A 209 11.93 -20.16 -29.99
N ILE A 210 11.80 -18.95 -29.42
CA ILE A 210 10.93 -18.70 -28.28
C ILE A 210 9.51 -19.17 -28.56
N SER A 211 9.06 -19.08 -29.82
CA SER A 211 7.75 -19.57 -30.25
C SER A 211 7.59 -21.11 -30.17
N ASN A 212 8.69 -21.86 -29.98
CA ASN A 212 8.65 -23.30 -29.79
C ASN A 212 8.28 -23.71 -28.36
N ALA A 213 8.34 -22.76 -27.40
CA ALA A 213 7.96 -22.96 -26.01
C ALA A 213 6.42 -22.90 -25.87
N SER A 214 5.72 -23.96 -26.30
CA SER A 214 4.25 -23.99 -26.38
C SER A 214 3.51 -23.83 -25.05
N GLN A 215 4.20 -24.05 -23.91
CA GLN A 215 3.66 -23.89 -22.57
C GLN A 215 3.93 -22.49 -21.99
N LEU A 216 4.56 -21.61 -22.73
CA LEU A 216 4.93 -20.28 -22.23
C LEU A 216 3.68 -19.44 -21.92
N THR A 217 3.59 -19.02 -20.67
CA THR A 217 2.51 -18.16 -20.16
C THR A 217 2.95 -16.72 -19.97
N GLU A 218 4.24 -16.49 -19.65
CA GLU A 218 4.77 -15.14 -19.46
C GLU A 218 6.13 -14.98 -20.15
N LEU A 219 6.25 -13.93 -20.94
CA LEU A 219 7.48 -13.51 -21.62
C LEU A 219 7.74 -12.04 -21.31
N ASP A 220 8.84 -11.76 -20.62
CA ASP A 220 9.31 -10.40 -20.39
C ASP A 220 10.78 -10.23 -20.84
N VAL A 221 10.96 -9.46 -21.90
CA VAL A 221 12.26 -9.08 -22.46
C VAL A 221 12.45 -7.55 -22.42
N GLY A 222 11.60 -6.86 -21.70
CA GLY A 222 11.60 -5.41 -21.59
C GLY A 222 12.92 -4.84 -21.03
N TYR A 223 13.09 -3.53 -21.17
CA TYR A 223 14.26 -2.81 -20.63
C TYR A 223 15.59 -3.45 -21.07
N ASN A 224 15.78 -3.57 -22.39
CA ASN A 224 16.97 -4.10 -23.04
C ASN A 224 17.34 -3.27 -24.28
N SER A 225 18.21 -3.80 -25.14
CA SER A 225 18.59 -3.19 -26.41
C SER A 225 18.20 -4.09 -27.59
N PHE A 226 17.16 -4.88 -27.47
CA PHE A 226 16.65 -5.69 -28.60
C PHE A 226 16.21 -4.81 -29.74
N SER A 227 16.46 -5.26 -30.97
CA SER A 227 16.20 -4.48 -32.19
C SER A 227 15.63 -5.35 -33.32
N GLY A 228 15.24 -4.69 -34.39
CA GLY A 228 14.66 -5.37 -35.56
C GLY A 228 13.20 -5.70 -35.40
N LEU A 229 12.69 -6.57 -36.24
CA LEU A 229 11.27 -6.90 -36.28
C LEU A 229 10.84 -7.79 -35.13
N ILE A 230 9.69 -7.46 -34.52
CA ILE A 230 9.04 -8.36 -33.57
C ILE A 230 8.60 -9.62 -34.34
N PRO A 231 9.04 -10.83 -33.92
CA PRO A 231 8.75 -12.05 -34.66
C PRO A 231 7.24 -12.37 -34.69
N LYS A 232 6.66 -12.49 -35.87
CA LYS A 232 5.26 -12.94 -36.03
C LYS A 232 5.00 -14.34 -35.45
N ALA A 233 6.06 -15.15 -35.37
CA ALA A 233 6.01 -16.49 -34.79
C ALA A 233 5.62 -16.49 -33.30
N LEU A 234 5.81 -15.39 -32.58
CA LEU A 234 5.31 -15.26 -31.19
C LEU A 234 3.81 -15.54 -31.09
N GLY A 235 3.03 -15.26 -32.15
CA GLY A 235 1.61 -15.63 -32.23
C GLY A 235 1.29 -17.12 -32.10
N ASN A 236 2.29 -18.01 -32.10
CA ASN A 236 2.12 -19.44 -31.82
C ASN A 236 2.01 -19.78 -30.33
N LEU A 237 2.35 -18.84 -29.44
CA LEU A 237 2.33 -19.00 -27.98
C LEU A 237 0.89 -18.85 -27.43
N ARG A 238 0.03 -19.81 -27.71
CA ARG A 238 -1.42 -19.71 -27.46
C ARG A 238 -1.81 -19.58 -25.98
N LEU A 239 -0.92 -19.97 -25.05
CA LEU A 239 -1.16 -19.91 -23.60
C LEU A 239 -0.64 -18.60 -22.98
N LEU A 240 -0.06 -17.72 -23.78
CA LEU A 240 0.57 -16.49 -23.28
C LEU A 240 -0.46 -15.57 -22.62
N GLN A 241 -0.15 -15.16 -21.39
CA GLN A 241 -0.95 -14.25 -20.57
C GLN A 241 -0.28 -12.89 -20.40
N TRP A 242 1.06 -12.88 -20.40
CA TRP A 242 1.87 -11.66 -20.25
C TRP A 242 2.92 -11.60 -21.35
N LEU A 243 2.94 -10.47 -22.09
CA LEU A 243 3.96 -10.15 -23.07
C LEU A 243 4.52 -8.76 -22.79
N GLY A 244 5.74 -8.69 -22.24
CA GLY A 244 6.50 -7.48 -21.98
C GLY A 244 7.66 -7.33 -22.96
N LEU A 245 7.58 -6.33 -23.84
CA LEU A 245 8.59 -5.98 -24.83
C LEU A 245 9.08 -4.53 -24.68
N GLN A 246 8.60 -3.84 -23.65
CA GLN A 246 8.79 -2.41 -23.43
C GLN A 246 10.26 -2.01 -23.34
N ASN A 247 10.53 -0.75 -23.70
CA ASN A 247 11.86 -0.11 -23.61
C ASN A 247 12.96 -0.90 -24.33
N ASN A 248 12.78 -1.03 -25.66
CA ASN A 248 13.72 -1.66 -26.58
C ASN A 248 13.82 -0.83 -27.89
N ASN A 249 14.47 -1.36 -28.91
CA ASN A 249 14.56 -0.74 -30.24
C ASN A 249 13.83 -1.61 -31.30
N LEU A 250 12.69 -2.16 -30.93
CA LEU A 250 11.91 -3.06 -31.76
C LEU A 250 11.05 -2.30 -32.79
N THR A 251 10.83 -2.92 -33.92
CA THR A 251 10.00 -2.39 -35.01
C THR A 251 8.96 -3.41 -35.45
N ILE A 252 7.95 -2.94 -36.19
CA ILE A 252 6.94 -3.80 -36.82
C ILE A 252 7.05 -3.65 -38.33
N GLU A 253 6.87 -4.77 -39.03
CA GLU A 253 6.86 -4.76 -40.52
C GLU A 253 5.66 -3.94 -41.01
N TYR A 254 5.95 -2.99 -41.90
CA TYR A 254 4.97 -2.17 -42.59
C TYR A 254 4.36 -2.99 -43.74
N SER A 255 3.64 -4.04 -43.44
CA SER A 255 2.92 -4.89 -44.43
C SER A 255 1.44 -4.54 -44.42
N THR A 256 0.74 -4.99 -45.49
CA THR A 256 -0.70 -4.76 -45.67
C THR A 256 -1.51 -4.96 -44.35
N PRO A 257 -2.58 -4.21 -44.14
CA PRO A 257 -3.33 -4.18 -42.86
C PRO A 257 -3.73 -5.56 -42.32
N ASP A 258 -3.86 -6.56 -43.18
CA ASP A 258 -4.35 -7.90 -42.82
C ASP A 258 -3.26 -8.89 -42.37
N PHE A 259 -1.96 -8.58 -42.55
CA PHE A 259 -0.85 -9.50 -42.30
C PHE A 259 0.24 -8.89 -41.43
N ASN A 260 -0.14 -8.01 -40.51
CA ASN A 260 0.83 -7.38 -39.58
C ASN A 260 0.99 -8.19 -38.28
N PHE A 261 1.91 -7.74 -37.43
CA PHE A 261 2.15 -8.33 -36.11
C PHE A 261 0.87 -8.42 -35.26
N PHE A 262 0.02 -7.39 -35.27
CA PHE A 262 -1.23 -7.37 -34.49
C PHE A 262 -2.20 -8.48 -34.92
N SER A 263 -2.22 -8.87 -36.18
CA SER A 263 -3.02 -10.01 -36.63
C SER A 263 -2.53 -11.33 -36.03
N SER A 264 -1.20 -11.49 -35.81
CA SER A 264 -0.66 -12.69 -35.19
C SER A 264 -1.00 -12.77 -33.69
N LEU A 265 -1.14 -11.62 -33.02
CA LEU A 265 -1.53 -11.55 -31.60
C LEU A 265 -2.99 -11.98 -31.35
N SER A 266 -3.84 -12.00 -32.37
CA SER A 266 -5.23 -12.50 -32.26
C SER A 266 -5.30 -13.99 -31.87
N ASN A 267 -4.20 -14.71 -32.02
CA ASN A 267 -4.09 -16.12 -31.60
C ASN A 267 -3.94 -16.29 -30.06
N PHE A 268 -3.64 -15.24 -29.34
CA PHE A 268 -3.47 -15.28 -27.88
C PHE A 268 -4.83 -15.27 -27.18
N ALA A 269 -5.38 -16.43 -26.91
CA ALA A 269 -6.69 -16.55 -26.28
C ALA A 269 -6.74 -16.05 -24.83
N TYR A 270 -5.60 -16.07 -24.13
CA TYR A 270 -5.51 -15.81 -22.67
C TYR A 270 -4.71 -14.56 -22.32
N LEU A 271 -4.31 -13.75 -23.31
CA LEU A 271 -3.47 -12.58 -23.06
C LEU A 271 -4.20 -11.57 -22.16
N ILE A 272 -3.56 -11.24 -21.04
CA ILE A 272 -4.04 -10.29 -20.01
C ILE A 272 -3.28 -8.98 -20.11
N HIS A 273 -1.97 -9.06 -20.34
CA HIS A 273 -1.07 -7.91 -20.38
C HIS A 273 -0.23 -7.90 -21.66
N LEU A 274 -0.28 -6.79 -22.38
CA LEU A 274 0.55 -6.50 -23.53
C LEU A 274 1.22 -5.14 -23.34
N ASP A 275 2.54 -5.14 -23.23
CA ASP A 275 3.34 -3.93 -23.12
C ASP A 275 4.39 -3.86 -24.25
N LEU A 276 4.21 -2.92 -25.14
CA LEU A 276 5.09 -2.61 -26.28
C LEU A 276 5.74 -1.23 -26.15
N SER A 277 5.53 -0.54 -25.04
CA SER A 277 5.89 0.84 -24.82
C SER A 277 7.37 1.12 -25.06
N TYR A 278 7.70 2.35 -25.44
CA TYR A 278 9.08 2.78 -25.66
C TYR A 278 9.83 1.92 -26.67
N ASN A 279 9.17 1.63 -27.80
CA ASN A 279 9.79 1.00 -28.98
C ASN A 279 9.47 1.81 -30.24
N PRO A 280 10.39 2.00 -31.16
CA PRO A 280 10.14 2.74 -32.39
C PRO A 280 9.35 1.86 -33.39
N LEU A 281 8.11 1.52 -33.07
CA LEU A 281 7.29 0.63 -33.90
C LEU A 281 6.99 1.25 -35.27
N ASN A 282 6.91 2.58 -35.39
CA ASN A 282 6.69 3.36 -36.61
C ASN A 282 5.51 2.79 -37.42
N SER A 283 4.34 2.66 -36.82
CA SER A 283 3.20 1.93 -37.39
C SER A 283 1.89 2.69 -37.14
N VAL A 284 0.82 2.18 -37.75
CA VAL A 284 -0.55 2.59 -37.45
C VAL A 284 -1.26 1.52 -36.63
N LEU A 285 -2.24 1.91 -35.84
CA LEU A 285 -3.09 0.96 -35.13
C LEU A 285 -4.09 0.36 -36.13
N PRO A 286 -4.02 -0.92 -36.45
CA PRO A 286 -4.98 -1.53 -37.39
C PRO A 286 -6.31 -1.83 -36.68
N SER A 287 -7.40 -1.97 -37.46
CA SER A 287 -8.70 -2.40 -36.92
C SER A 287 -8.64 -3.78 -36.23
N SER A 288 -7.69 -4.64 -36.64
CA SER A 288 -7.45 -5.95 -36.04
C SER A 288 -7.00 -5.88 -34.56
N ILE A 289 -6.61 -4.69 -34.03
CA ILE A 289 -6.37 -4.51 -32.62
C ILE A 289 -7.58 -4.94 -31.76
N GLY A 290 -8.79 -4.73 -32.24
CA GLY A 290 -10.02 -5.16 -31.59
C GLY A 290 -10.28 -6.68 -31.61
N ASN A 291 -9.42 -7.45 -32.25
CA ASN A 291 -9.47 -8.92 -32.30
C ASN A 291 -8.46 -9.56 -31.32
N LEU A 292 -7.76 -8.76 -30.54
CA LEU A 292 -6.91 -9.27 -29.46
C LEU A 292 -7.77 -10.02 -28.43
N SER A 293 -7.09 -10.74 -27.53
CA SER A 293 -7.76 -11.51 -26.47
C SER A 293 -8.85 -10.70 -25.76
N THR A 294 -10.02 -11.29 -25.62
CA THR A 294 -11.08 -10.72 -24.77
C THR A 294 -10.70 -10.71 -23.28
N SER A 295 -9.63 -11.42 -22.88
CA SER A 295 -9.08 -11.40 -21.52
C SER A 295 -8.15 -10.21 -21.27
N LEU A 296 -7.81 -9.42 -22.29
CA LEU A 296 -6.84 -8.33 -22.21
C LEU A 296 -7.32 -7.25 -21.24
N GLN A 297 -6.50 -6.97 -20.22
CA GLN A 297 -6.76 -5.97 -19.21
C GLN A 297 -5.81 -4.77 -19.32
N TYR A 298 -4.59 -5.00 -19.78
CA TYR A 298 -3.56 -3.95 -19.87
C TYR A 298 -3.01 -3.93 -21.31
N LEU A 299 -3.17 -2.80 -21.97
CA LEU A 299 -2.62 -2.53 -23.30
C LEU A 299 -1.82 -1.25 -23.23
N HIS A 300 -0.49 -1.38 -23.28
CA HIS A 300 0.45 -0.27 -23.20
C HIS A 300 1.29 -0.20 -24.48
N MET A 301 1.25 0.96 -25.14
CA MET A 301 1.95 1.25 -26.39
C MET A 301 2.36 2.72 -26.42
N ASP A 302 2.74 3.26 -25.29
CA ASP A 302 3.21 4.63 -25.16
C ASP A 302 4.61 4.79 -25.79
N ASN A 303 4.87 5.98 -26.34
CA ASN A 303 6.14 6.33 -26.98
C ASN A 303 6.60 5.30 -28.04
N CYS A 304 5.68 4.90 -28.92
CA CYS A 304 5.91 3.90 -29.97
C CYS A 304 6.00 4.48 -31.38
N LYS A 305 5.91 5.82 -31.53
CA LYS A 305 5.77 6.51 -32.83
C LYS A 305 4.60 5.95 -33.67
N ILE A 306 3.49 5.71 -33.00
CA ILE A 306 2.27 5.27 -33.65
C ILE A 306 1.55 6.48 -34.24
N GLU A 307 1.23 6.41 -35.52
CA GLU A 307 0.52 7.45 -36.25
C GLU A 307 -0.92 7.02 -36.65
N GLY A 308 -1.67 7.94 -37.22
CA GLY A 308 -3.02 7.65 -37.73
C GLY A 308 -4.10 7.83 -36.66
N ILE A 309 -5.07 6.94 -36.64
CA ILE A 309 -6.27 7.08 -35.80
C ILE A 309 -6.33 6.00 -34.71
N ILE A 310 -7.04 6.29 -33.64
CA ILE A 310 -7.47 5.24 -32.70
C ILE A 310 -8.64 4.49 -33.34
N PRO A 311 -8.49 3.19 -33.68
CA PRO A 311 -9.57 2.43 -34.32
C PRO A 311 -10.75 2.27 -33.35
N ARG A 312 -11.97 2.42 -33.86
CA ARG A 312 -13.18 2.19 -33.06
C ARG A 312 -13.28 0.75 -32.52
N GLU A 313 -12.65 -0.20 -33.19
CA GLU A 313 -12.59 -1.62 -32.85
C GLU A 313 -11.85 -1.88 -31.53
N ILE A 314 -11.03 -0.94 -31.03
CA ILE A 314 -10.38 -1.05 -29.72
C ILE A 314 -11.41 -1.24 -28.60
N SER A 315 -12.63 -0.74 -28.81
CA SER A 315 -13.74 -0.90 -27.87
C SER A 315 -14.28 -2.34 -27.75
N ASN A 316 -13.83 -3.26 -28.59
CA ASN A 316 -14.16 -4.68 -28.46
C ASN A 316 -13.40 -5.33 -27.29
N LEU A 317 -12.31 -4.71 -26.82
CA LEU A 317 -11.51 -5.17 -25.68
C LEU A 317 -12.20 -4.80 -24.35
N SER A 318 -13.41 -5.29 -24.14
CA SER A 318 -14.31 -4.87 -23.06
C SER A 318 -13.79 -5.13 -21.63
N ASN A 319 -12.73 -5.94 -21.49
CA ASN A 319 -12.09 -6.22 -20.21
C ASN A 319 -10.89 -5.30 -19.90
N LEU A 320 -10.58 -4.32 -20.76
CA LEU A 320 -9.48 -3.37 -20.48
C LEU A 320 -9.70 -2.62 -19.18
N VAL A 321 -8.66 -2.61 -18.37
CA VAL A 321 -8.51 -1.86 -17.13
C VAL A 321 -7.59 -0.65 -17.35
N SER A 322 -6.54 -0.81 -18.15
CA SER A 322 -5.62 0.26 -18.53
C SER A 322 -5.35 0.26 -20.03
N LEU A 323 -5.49 1.45 -20.63
CA LEU A 323 -5.11 1.71 -22.01
C LEU A 323 -4.15 2.89 -22.03
N SER A 324 -2.90 2.64 -22.43
CA SER A 324 -1.88 3.67 -22.63
C SER A 324 -1.45 3.75 -24.08
N LEU A 325 -1.65 4.93 -24.68
CA LEU A 325 -1.24 5.30 -26.02
C LEU A 325 -0.59 6.70 -26.03
N GLU A 326 -0.12 7.17 -24.88
CA GLU A 326 0.51 8.48 -24.73
C GLU A 326 1.81 8.59 -25.53
N LEU A 327 2.29 9.84 -25.76
CA LEU A 327 3.58 10.11 -26.41
C LEU A 327 3.68 9.48 -27.82
N ASN A 328 2.60 9.57 -28.62
CA ASN A 328 2.55 9.05 -29.97
C ASN A 328 2.18 10.16 -31.00
N GLU A 329 1.93 9.79 -32.24
CA GLU A 329 1.50 10.69 -33.32
C GLU A 329 0.05 10.44 -33.75
N LEU A 330 -0.77 9.95 -32.81
CA LEU A 330 -2.17 9.66 -33.07
C LEU A 330 -2.95 10.94 -33.34
N ALA A 331 -3.74 10.95 -34.39
CA ALA A 331 -4.49 12.09 -34.87
C ALA A 331 -6.00 11.79 -34.96
N ARG A 332 -6.79 12.81 -35.35
CA ARG A 332 -8.23 12.72 -35.44
C ARG A 332 -8.91 12.57 -34.08
N ARG A 333 -10.19 12.20 -34.11
CA ARG A 333 -11.04 12.21 -32.92
C ARG A 333 -10.91 10.93 -32.08
N ILE A 334 -11.06 11.10 -30.78
CA ILE A 334 -11.28 9.95 -29.87
C ILE A 334 -12.59 9.25 -30.28
N PRO A 335 -12.60 7.94 -30.55
CA PRO A 335 -13.79 7.25 -31.02
C PRO A 335 -14.86 7.21 -29.92
N THR A 336 -16.11 7.53 -30.28
CA THR A 336 -17.24 7.50 -29.34
C THR A 336 -17.51 6.11 -28.77
N THR A 337 -17.11 5.05 -29.48
CA THR A 337 -17.26 3.66 -29.05
C THR A 337 -16.45 3.31 -27.82
N VAL A 338 -15.52 4.19 -27.36
CA VAL A 338 -14.73 3.99 -26.13
C VAL A 338 -15.64 3.77 -24.91
N GLU A 339 -16.88 4.25 -24.93
CA GLU A 339 -17.88 4.03 -23.87
C GLU A 339 -18.12 2.56 -23.52
N ARG A 340 -17.79 1.61 -24.45
CA ARG A 340 -17.96 0.17 -24.23
C ARG A 340 -16.91 -0.42 -23.28
N LEU A 341 -15.85 0.32 -22.98
CA LEU A 341 -14.78 -0.11 -22.08
C LEU A 341 -15.16 0.12 -20.60
N HIS A 342 -16.26 -0.44 -20.14
CA HIS A 342 -16.84 -0.16 -18.81
C HIS A 342 -15.93 -0.50 -17.63
N LYS A 343 -14.91 -1.36 -17.83
CA LYS A 343 -13.95 -1.73 -16.78
C LYS A 343 -12.72 -0.82 -16.77
N LEU A 344 -12.63 0.13 -17.70
CA LEU A 344 -11.45 0.99 -17.84
C LEU A 344 -11.29 1.89 -16.62
N GLN A 345 -10.14 1.79 -15.98
CA GLN A 345 -9.75 2.61 -14.82
C GLN A 345 -8.72 3.67 -15.20
N ALA A 346 -7.89 3.42 -16.20
CA ALA A 346 -6.87 4.35 -16.64
C ALA A 346 -6.87 4.49 -18.17
N LEU A 347 -6.95 5.74 -18.62
CA LEU A 347 -6.87 6.09 -20.04
C LEU A 347 -5.82 7.19 -20.21
N TYR A 348 -4.71 6.84 -20.88
CA TYR A 348 -3.60 7.73 -21.19
C TYR A 348 -3.53 7.94 -22.69
N LEU A 349 -3.85 9.14 -23.15
CA LEU A 349 -3.82 9.57 -24.53
C LEU A 349 -3.08 10.91 -24.70
N ASP A 350 -2.42 11.36 -23.65
CA ASP A 350 -1.68 12.62 -23.63
C ASP A 350 -0.50 12.61 -24.61
N ASP A 351 -0.01 13.80 -24.95
CA ASP A 351 1.08 14.02 -25.89
C ASP A 351 0.89 13.30 -27.25
N ASN A 352 -0.24 13.61 -27.90
CA ASN A 352 -0.61 13.16 -29.23
C ASN A 352 -1.07 14.33 -30.10
N ARG A 353 -1.68 14.08 -31.25
CA ARG A 353 -2.26 15.07 -32.17
C ARG A 353 -3.78 14.90 -32.29
N LEU A 354 -4.44 14.46 -31.23
CA LEU A 354 -5.88 14.20 -31.21
C LEU A 354 -6.66 15.52 -31.31
N GLU A 355 -7.63 15.55 -32.21
CA GLU A 355 -8.42 16.75 -32.58
C GLU A 355 -9.91 16.60 -32.24
N GLY A 356 -10.63 17.72 -32.34
CA GLY A 356 -12.09 17.75 -32.11
C GLY A 356 -12.45 17.81 -30.62
N SER A 357 -13.70 17.54 -30.29
CA SER A 357 -14.18 17.66 -28.91
C SER A 357 -13.97 16.38 -28.11
N ILE A 358 -13.76 16.53 -26.80
CA ILE A 358 -13.82 15.41 -25.84
C ILE A 358 -15.22 14.80 -25.93
N PRO A 359 -15.35 13.52 -26.34
CA PRO A 359 -16.67 12.93 -26.54
C PRO A 359 -17.39 12.72 -25.19
N SER A 360 -18.67 13.12 -25.12
CA SER A 360 -19.50 12.88 -23.92
C SER A 360 -19.66 11.38 -23.59
N ASN A 361 -19.41 10.49 -24.54
CA ASN A 361 -19.40 9.04 -24.34
C ASN A 361 -18.35 8.61 -23.28
N LEU A 362 -17.26 9.36 -23.08
CA LEU A 362 -16.29 9.09 -22.00
C LEU A 362 -16.94 9.15 -20.60
N CYS A 363 -18.00 9.93 -20.46
CA CYS A 363 -18.71 10.04 -19.17
C CYS A 363 -19.45 8.74 -18.75
N HIS A 364 -19.52 7.73 -19.63
CA HIS A 364 -20.09 6.42 -19.30
C HIS A 364 -19.06 5.46 -18.67
N LEU A 365 -17.81 5.88 -18.59
CA LEU A 365 -16.73 5.10 -17.97
C LEU A 365 -16.70 5.32 -16.46
N GLU A 366 -17.72 4.90 -15.73
CA GLU A 366 -17.87 5.16 -14.29
C GLU A 366 -16.71 4.63 -13.43
N SER A 367 -16.02 3.58 -13.91
CA SER A 367 -14.85 3.00 -13.26
C SER A 367 -13.57 3.82 -13.44
N LEU A 368 -13.59 4.87 -14.29
CA LEU A 368 -12.39 5.60 -14.67
C LEU A 368 -11.79 6.36 -13.47
N PHE A 369 -10.54 6.05 -13.19
CA PHE A 369 -9.77 6.60 -12.08
C PHE A 369 -8.76 7.67 -12.55
N LYS A 370 -8.20 7.47 -13.77
CA LYS A 370 -7.23 8.37 -14.41
C LYS A 370 -7.67 8.69 -15.83
N LEU A 371 -7.72 9.96 -16.17
CA LEU A 371 -8.00 10.46 -17.51
C LEU A 371 -6.95 11.50 -17.91
N TYR A 372 -6.02 11.10 -18.79
CA TYR A 372 -4.92 11.92 -19.27
C TYR A 372 -5.11 12.16 -20.78
N LEU A 373 -5.42 13.41 -21.13
CA LEU A 373 -5.64 13.87 -22.50
C LEU A 373 -4.83 15.14 -22.80
N GLY A 374 -3.89 15.50 -21.92
CA GLY A 374 -3.03 16.66 -22.05
C GLY A 374 -2.20 16.64 -23.34
N GLY A 375 -1.60 17.75 -23.75
CA GLY A 375 -0.69 17.78 -24.90
C GLY A 375 -1.31 17.33 -26.23
N ASN A 376 -2.55 17.74 -26.53
CA ASN A 376 -3.27 17.38 -27.76
C ASN A 376 -3.83 18.64 -28.49
N GLU A 377 -4.59 18.42 -29.56
CA GLU A 377 -5.30 19.48 -30.30
C GLU A 377 -6.82 19.46 -30.04
N LEU A 378 -7.22 18.96 -28.86
CA LEU A 378 -8.63 18.86 -28.47
C LEU A 378 -9.25 20.23 -28.28
N SER A 379 -10.46 20.40 -28.78
CA SER A 379 -11.15 21.68 -28.83
C SER A 379 -12.59 21.61 -28.30
N GLY A 380 -13.25 22.76 -28.18
CA GLY A 380 -14.62 22.81 -27.67
C GLY A 380 -14.70 22.73 -26.14
N PRO A 381 -15.91 22.56 -25.58
CA PRO A 381 -16.11 22.56 -24.14
C PRO A 381 -15.75 21.23 -23.47
N ILE A 382 -15.37 21.30 -22.19
CA ILE A 382 -15.34 20.11 -21.32
C ILE A 382 -16.78 19.61 -21.18
N PRO A 383 -17.05 18.30 -21.35
CA PRO A 383 -18.39 17.74 -21.28
C PRO A 383 -19.06 17.98 -19.90
N THR A 384 -20.31 18.45 -19.91
CA THR A 384 -21.06 18.72 -18.67
C THR A 384 -21.37 17.46 -17.85
N CYS A 385 -21.32 16.29 -18.47
CA CYS A 385 -21.51 14.98 -17.83
C CYS A 385 -20.29 14.45 -17.07
N VAL A 386 -19.19 15.21 -16.98
CA VAL A 386 -17.94 14.78 -16.33
C VAL A 386 -18.14 14.32 -14.88
N ASN A 387 -19.17 14.81 -14.21
CA ASN A 387 -19.55 14.38 -12.86
C ASN A 387 -20.02 12.93 -12.76
N ASN A 388 -20.32 12.27 -13.88
CA ASN A 388 -20.65 10.83 -13.89
C ASN A 388 -19.42 9.96 -13.63
N LEU A 389 -18.21 10.52 -13.84
CA LEU A 389 -16.94 9.84 -13.55
C LEU A 389 -16.66 9.84 -12.05
N THR A 390 -17.51 9.20 -11.27
CA THR A 390 -17.48 9.27 -9.79
C THR A 390 -16.21 8.67 -9.17
N SER A 391 -15.55 7.75 -9.90
CA SER A 391 -14.29 7.13 -9.49
C SER A 391 -13.06 7.99 -9.79
N LEU A 392 -13.20 9.09 -10.55
CA LEU A 392 -12.07 9.87 -11.06
C LEU A 392 -11.28 10.52 -9.94
N ARG A 393 -9.94 10.41 -10.04
CA ARG A 393 -8.96 11.00 -9.10
C ARG A 393 -7.98 11.93 -9.79
N TYR A 394 -7.67 11.66 -11.03
CA TYR A 394 -6.67 12.38 -11.80
C TYR A 394 -7.27 12.78 -13.14
N LEU A 395 -7.32 14.09 -13.40
CA LEU A 395 -7.84 14.66 -14.63
C LEU A 395 -6.81 15.64 -15.21
N TYR A 396 -6.20 15.26 -16.32
CA TYR A 396 -5.22 16.05 -17.03
C TYR A 396 -5.75 16.35 -18.45
N LEU A 397 -6.11 17.60 -18.70
CA LEU A 397 -6.60 18.12 -19.98
C LEU A 397 -5.78 19.31 -20.45
N ASP A 398 -4.63 19.52 -19.86
CA ASP A 398 -3.74 20.65 -20.12
C ASP A 398 -3.24 20.69 -21.56
N SER A 399 -2.69 21.81 -21.98
CA SER A 399 -2.00 21.94 -23.25
C SER A 399 -2.87 21.47 -24.45
N ASN A 400 -4.11 22.00 -24.51
CA ASN A 400 -5.10 21.74 -25.55
C ASN A 400 -5.70 23.06 -26.09
N GLN A 401 -6.72 22.96 -26.91
CA GLN A 401 -7.48 24.11 -27.46
C GLN A 401 -8.89 24.18 -26.85
N LEU A 402 -9.10 23.70 -25.63
CA LEU A 402 -10.41 23.66 -24.97
C LEU A 402 -10.92 25.10 -24.72
N THR A 403 -12.21 25.28 -24.94
CA THR A 403 -12.88 26.61 -24.89
C THR A 403 -14.07 26.57 -23.91
N SER A 404 -14.73 27.72 -23.79
CA SER A 404 -15.93 27.89 -22.95
C SER A 404 -15.64 27.87 -21.45
N MET A 405 -16.68 27.89 -20.64
CA MET A 405 -16.55 27.90 -19.19
C MET A 405 -16.26 26.46 -18.69
N ILE A 406 -15.49 26.37 -17.61
CA ILE A 406 -15.34 25.10 -16.88
C ILE A 406 -16.72 24.72 -16.33
N PRO A 407 -17.25 23.53 -16.67
CA PRO A 407 -18.58 23.14 -16.24
C PRO A 407 -18.64 23.00 -14.70
N PHE A 408 -19.68 23.54 -14.08
CA PHE A 408 -19.87 23.46 -12.64
C PHE A 408 -19.95 22.00 -12.13
N SER A 409 -20.39 21.07 -12.98
CA SER A 409 -20.44 19.64 -12.69
C SER A 409 -19.05 19.06 -12.36
N LEU A 410 -17.96 19.58 -12.91
CA LEU A 410 -16.60 19.17 -12.56
C LEU A 410 -16.33 19.29 -11.05
N TRP A 411 -16.82 20.36 -10.44
CA TRP A 411 -16.62 20.65 -9.02
C TRP A 411 -17.48 19.79 -8.10
N SER A 412 -18.26 18.85 -8.66
CA SER A 412 -19.02 17.82 -7.93
C SER A 412 -18.24 16.51 -7.73
N LEU A 413 -17.06 16.37 -8.33
CA LEU A 413 -16.19 15.21 -8.21
C LEU A 413 -15.49 15.16 -6.83
N LYS A 414 -16.22 14.78 -5.80
CA LYS A 414 -15.80 14.89 -4.37
C LYS A 414 -14.46 14.23 -4.03
N TYR A 415 -14.03 13.27 -4.84
CA TYR A 415 -12.85 12.46 -4.56
C TYR A 415 -11.67 12.75 -5.50
N ILE A 416 -11.78 13.75 -6.35
CA ILE A 416 -10.70 14.14 -7.26
C ILE A 416 -9.51 14.69 -6.47
N LEU A 417 -8.32 14.24 -6.83
CA LEU A 417 -7.07 14.58 -6.15
C LEU A 417 -6.27 15.64 -6.93
N GLU A 418 -6.27 15.53 -8.26
CA GLU A 418 -5.49 16.39 -9.12
C GLU A 418 -6.30 16.77 -10.36
N VAL A 419 -6.28 18.05 -10.69
CA VAL A 419 -6.91 18.64 -11.87
C VAL A 419 -5.92 19.56 -12.53
N ASP A 420 -5.55 19.26 -13.76
CA ASP A 420 -4.79 20.12 -14.63
C ASP A 420 -5.59 20.47 -15.89
N LEU A 421 -5.95 21.75 -16.02
CA LEU A 421 -6.62 22.32 -17.18
C LEU A 421 -5.78 23.47 -17.79
N SER A 422 -4.51 23.54 -17.43
CA SER A 422 -3.61 24.63 -17.83
C SER A 422 -3.42 24.70 -19.36
N SER A 423 -2.93 25.82 -19.83
CA SER A 423 -2.58 25.99 -21.24
C SER A 423 -3.73 25.63 -22.21
N ASN A 424 -4.90 26.22 -21.98
CA ASN A 424 -6.10 26.11 -22.79
C ASN A 424 -6.71 27.48 -23.13
N SER A 425 -7.88 27.51 -23.70
CA SER A 425 -8.66 28.76 -23.97
C SER A 425 -9.94 28.82 -23.13
N LEU A 426 -9.92 28.21 -21.94
CA LEU A 426 -11.05 28.22 -21.01
C LEU A 426 -11.32 29.62 -20.48
N SER A 427 -12.60 29.99 -20.40
CA SER A 427 -13.01 31.35 -20.08
C SER A 427 -14.09 31.42 -19.00
N GLY A 428 -14.49 32.61 -18.62
CA GLY A 428 -15.53 32.87 -17.63
C GLY A 428 -15.03 32.77 -16.18
N PRO A 429 -15.94 32.94 -15.21
CA PRO A 429 -15.56 33.00 -13.81
C PRO A 429 -15.33 31.61 -13.20
N LEU A 430 -14.51 31.58 -12.16
CA LEU A 430 -14.36 30.37 -11.31
C LEU A 430 -15.64 30.18 -10.48
N SER A 431 -16.16 28.97 -10.49
CA SER A 431 -17.35 28.65 -9.71
C SER A 431 -17.07 28.62 -8.21
N PHE A 432 -18.05 29.04 -7.41
CA PHE A 432 -17.97 28.91 -5.96
C PHE A 432 -18.02 27.46 -5.45
N GLU A 433 -18.54 26.54 -6.25
CA GLU A 433 -18.57 25.09 -5.92
C GLU A 433 -17.18 24.45 -5.87
N ILE A 434 -16.16 25.10 -6.41
CA ILE A 434 -14.77 24.61 -6.34
C ILE A 434 -14.33 24.30 -4.90
N GLY A 435 -14.86 25.03 -3.92
CA GLY A 435 -14.60 24.81 -2.49
C GLY A 435 -15.16 23.50 -1.92
N ASN A 436 -15.94 22.72 -2.70
CA ASN A 436 -16.46 21.43 -2.30
C ASN A 436 -15.42 20.31 -2.44
N LEU A 437 -14.35 20.52 -3.19
CA LEU A 437 -13.29 19.55 -3.49
C LEU A 437 -12.28 19.45 -2.33
N LYS A 438 -12.71 18.97 -1.19
CA LYS A 438 -11.94 18.99 0.07
C LYS A 438 -10.63 18.20 0.04
N VAL A 439 -10.56 17.17 -0.81
CA VAL A 439 -9.41 16.26 -0.93
C VAL A 439 -8.46 16.64 -2.07
N LEU A 440 -8.80 17.68 -2.84
CA LEU A 440 -7.99 18.14 -3.97
C LEU A 440 -6.62 18.60 -3.49
N ARG A 441 -5.56 18.09 -4.11
CA ARG A 441 -4.16 18.38 -3.79
C ARG A 441 -3.50 19.31 -4.79
N VAL A 442 -3.80 19.11 -6.07
CA VAL A 442 -3.21 19.91 -7.16
C VAL A 442 -4.33 20.50 -7.99
N LEU A 443 -4.29 21.81 -8.20
CA LEU A 443 -5.18 22.54 -9.07
C LEU A 443 -4.36 23.47 -9.97
N GLU A 444 -4.23 23.09 -11.23
CA GLU A 444 -3.56 23.85 -12.26
C GLU A 444 -4.58 24.39 -13.26
N LEU A 445 -4.77 25.70 -13.25
CA LEU A 445 -5.66 26.44 -14.17
C LEU A 445 -4.92 27.54 -14.93
N SER A 446 -3.59 27.50 -14.89
CA SER A 446 -2.73 28.53 -15.49
C SER A 446 -2.91 28.62 -17.02
N ARG A 447 -2.51 29.80 -17.58
CA ARG A 447 -2.51 30.01 -19.03
C ARG A 447 -3.86 29.68 -19.67
N ASN A 448 -4.90 30.38 -19.18
CA ASN A 448 -6.26 30.35 -19.69
C ASN A 448 -6.82 31.81 -19.85
N GLN A 449 -8.11 31.91 -20.12
CA GLN A 449 -8.83 33.19 -20.22
C GLN A 449 -9.85 33.36 -19.08
N LEU A 450 -9.60 32.75 -17.92
CA LEU A 450 -10.47 32.80 -16.75
C LEU A 450 -10.55 34.20 -16.21
N SER A 451 -11.75 34.67 -15.86
CA SER A 451 -12.04 36.05 -15.47
C SER A 451 -12.83 36.15 -14.17
N GLY A 452 -13.13 37.37 -13.73
CA GLY A 452 -13.87 37.59 -12.49
C GLY A 452 -13.03 37.34 -11.23
N HIS A 453 -13.70 37.16 -10.10
CA HIS A 453 -13.06 37.09 -8.79
C HIS A 453 -12.66 35.68 -8.40
N ILE A 454 -11.57 35.57 -7.64
CA ILE A 454 -11.21 34.29 -6.99
C ILE A 454 -12.25 34.03 -5.88
N PRO A 455 -12.99 32.90 -5.94
CA PRO A 455 -14.03 32.61 -4.96
C PRO A 455 -13.47 32.42 -3.54
N THR A 456 -14.10 33.06 -2.55
CA THR A 456 -13.74 32.89 -1.13
C THR A 456 -13.93 31.45 -0.64
N THR A 457 -14.80 30.68 -1.29
CA THR A 457 -15.08 29.28 -1.00
C THR A 457 -13.91 28.35 -1.30
N MET A 458 -12.92 28.80 -2.12
CA MET A 458 -11.69 28.03 -2.34
C MET A 458 -10.93 27.73 -1.03
N ALA A 459 -11.17 28.49 0.04
CA ALA A 459 -10.69 28.14 1.38
C ALA A 459 -11.20 26.78 1.90
N GLY A 460 -12.17 26.19 1.22
CA GLY A 460 -12.66 24.83 1.48
C GLY A 460 -11.73 23.73 0.99
N LEU A 461 -10.76 24.03 0.12
CA LEU A 461 -9.76 23.11 -0.41
C LEU A 461 -8.73 22.78 0.69
N LYS A 462 -9.09 21.90 1.63
CA LYS A 462 -8.31 21.68 2.85
C LYS A 462 -6.96 20.98 2.62
N ASP A 463 -6.91 20.10 1.62
CA ASP A 463 -5.74 19.27 1.32
C ASP A 463 -4.89 19.84 0.17
N ILE A 464 -5.25 21.03 -0.35
CA ILE A 464 -4.54 21.64 -1.48
C ILE A 464 -3.08 21.96 -1.11
N THR A 465 -2.16 21.41 -1.90
CA THR A 465 -0.71 21.64 -1.78
C THR A 465 -0.23 22.59 -2.87
N ASN A 466 -0.75 22.43 -4.09
CA ASN A 466 -0.35 23.21 -5.26
C ASN A 466 -1.57 23.91 -5.88
N LEU A 467 -1.52 25.23 -5.96
CA LEU A 467 -2.54 26.06 -6.60
C LEU A 467 -1.89 27.04 -7.55
N SER A 468 -2.19 26.89 -8.83
CA SER A 468 -1.75 27.82 -9.87
C SER A 468 -2.93 28.36 -10.65
N LEU A 469 -3.05 29.68 -10.66
CA LEU A 469 -4.00 30.47 -11.43
C LEU A 469 -3.28 31.47 -12.33
N THR A 470 -1.97 31.31 -12.52
CA THR A 470 -1.14 32.29 -13.24
C THR A 470 -1.58 32.43 -14.69
N ASN A 471 -1.31 33.62 -15.25
CA ASN A 471 -1.58 33.90 -16.64
C ASN A 471 -3.05 33.71 -17.04
N ASN A 472 -3.93 34.47 -16.36
CA ASN A 472 -5.37 34.54 -16.57
C ASN A 472 -5.85 36.01 -16.56
N GLN A 473 -7.16 36.23 -16.57
CA GLN A 473 -7.78 37.59 -16.52
C GLN A 473 -8.50 37.79 -15.18
N LEU A 474 -8.08 37.13 -14.13
CA LEU A 474 -8.71 37.22 -12.81
C LEU A 474 -8.52 38.58 -12.19
N GLU A 475 -9.58 39.05 -11.53
CA GLU A 475 -9.63 40.41 -10.96
C GLU A 475 -10.05 40.40 -9.48
N GLY A 476 -10.07 41.61 -8.87
CA GLY A 476 -10.44 41.78 -7.48
C GLY A 476 -9.32 41.42 -6.52
N SER A 477 -9.65 41.16 -5.26
CA SER A 477 -8.65 40.93 -4.22
C SER A 477 -8.35 39.44 -4.01
N ILE A 478 -7.12 39.11 -3.60
CA ILE A 478 -6.77 37.80 -3.07
C ILE A 478 -7.63 37.54 -1.82
N PRO A 479 -8.38 36.41 -1.74
CA PRO A 479 -9.27 36.17 -0.62
C PRO A 479 -8.52 36.05 0.71
N LYS A 480 -8.96 36.79 1.74
CA LYS A 480 -8.41 36.68 3.10
C LYS A 480 -8.55 35.25 3.65
N SER A 481 -9.57 34.52 3.17
CA SER A 481 -9.83 33.10 3.54
C SER A 481 -8.75 32.12 3.08
N PHE A 482 -7.86 32.51 2.17
CA PHE A 482 -6.72 31.68 1.75
C PHE A 482 -5.75 31.37 2.90
N GLY A 483 -5.72 32.19 3.97
CA GLY A 483 -5.00 31.85 5.19
C GLY A 483 -5.48 30.56 5.89
N ALA A 484 -6.62 29.98 5.48
CA ALA A 484 -7.12 28.70 5.93
C ALA A 484 -6.64 27.48 5.10
N LEU A 485 -5.89 27.72 4.01
CA LEU A 485 -5.29 26.66 3.17
C LEU A 485 -3.99 26.16 3.78
N VAL A 486 -4.09 25.57 4.95
CA VAL A 486 -2.91 25.25 5.79
C VAL A 486 -1.95 24.25 5.16
N SER A 487 -2.39 23.48 4.15
CA SER A 487 -1.58 22.50 3.42
C SER A 487 -0.78 23.10 2.26
N LEU A 488 -1.05 24.35 1.92
CA LEU A 488 -0.54 24.97 0.69
C LEU A 488 0.98 25.14 0.75
N GLU A 489 1.66 24.57 -0.24
CA GLU A 489 3.11 24.67 -0.43
C GLU A 489 3.49 25.57 -1.60
N PHE A 490 2.67 25.56 -2.65
CA PHE A 490 2.89 26.30 -3.88
C PHE A 490 1.66 27.14 -4.21
N LEU A 491 1.84 28.45 -4.39
CA LEU A 491 0.79 29.39 -4.79
C LEU A 491 1.31 30.33 -5.89
N ASP A 492 0.77 30.20 -7.10
CA ASP A 492 1.05 31.13 -8.19
C ASP A 492 -0.23 31.84 -8.68
N LEU A 493 -0.30 33.13 -8.47
CA LEU A 493 -1.37 34.01 -8.89
C LEU A 493 -0.86 35.10 -9.86
N SER A 494 0.36 34.96 -10.37
CA SER A 494 1.02 35.96 -11.20
C SER A 494 0.31 36.18 -12.54
N CYS A 495 0.63 37.26 -13.23
CA CYS A 495 0.10 37.57 -14.55
C CYS A 495 -1.45 37.55 -14.60
N ASN A 496 -2.08 38.36 -13.73
CA ASN A 496 -3.52 38.51 -13.62
C ASN A 496 -3.88 40.00 -13.48
N ASN A 497 -5.15 40.34 -13.23
CA ASN A 497 -5.63 41.69 -12.97
C ASN A 497 -6.02 41.88 -11.48
N LEU A 498 -5.37 41.12 -10.57
CA LEU A 498 -5.69 41.16 -9.15
C LEU A 498 -5.30 42.52 -8.53
N SER A 499 -6.14 42.99 -7.59
CA SER A 499 -5.99 44.31 -6.96
C SER A 499 -6.13 44.20 -5.44
N GLY A 500 -6.01 45.34 -4.73
CA GLY A 500 -6.09 45.35 -3.27
C GLY A 500 -4.81 44.90 -2.61
N GLU A 501 -4.90 44.58 -1.33
CA GLU A 501 -3.74 44.23 -0.51
C GLU A 501 -3.46 42.72 -0.54
N ILE A 502 -2.19 42.31 -0.36
CA ILE A 502 -1.82 40.94 -0.07
C ILE A 502 -2.33 40.61 1.35
N PRO A 503 -3.22 39.64 1.53
CA PRO A 503 -3.84 39.38 2.83
C PRO A 503 -2.81 38.96 3.88
N LYS A 504 -2.82 39.63 5.03
CA LYS A 504 -1.95 39.26 6.16
C LYS A 504 -2.21 37.83 6.67
N SER A 505 -3.40 37.29 6.44
CA SER A 505 -3.74 35.92 6.80
C SER A 505 -2.83 34.87 6.14
N LEU A 506 -2.17 35.18 5.02
CA LEU A 506 -1.21 34.30 4.36
C LEU A 506 0.07 34.07 5.20
N GLU A 507 0.35 34.95 6.17
CA GLU A 507 1.45 34.68 7.15
C GLU A 507 1.26 33.41 7.98
N ALA A 508 0.03 32.91 8.08
CA ALA A 508 -0.31 31.67 8.79
C ALA A 508 0.03 30.39 8.01
N LEU A 509 0.36 30.49 6.73
CA LEU A 509 0.65 29.34 5.87
C LEU A 509 2.09 28.84 6.07
N SER A 510 2.33 28.11 7.13
CA SER A 510 3.69 27.70 7.52
C SER A 510 4.40 26.78 6.52
N TYR A 511 3.64 26.07 5.66
CA TYR A 511 4.19 25.18 4.64
C TYR A 511 4.39 25.85 3.28
N LEU A 512 4.00 27.10 3.11
CA LEU A 512 4.11 27.82 1.83
C LEU A 512 5.58 28.07 1.48
N LYS A 513 6.10 27.29 0.52
CA LYS A 513 7.48 27.33 0.03
C LYS A 513 7.65 28.31 -1.15
N TYR A 514 6.63 28.37 -2.00
CA TYR A 514 6.62 29.20 -3.20
C TYR A 514 5.39 30.10 -3.21
N LEU A 515 5.61 31.38 -3.41
CA LEU A 515 4.57 32.38 -3.66
C LEU A 515 4.99 33.22 -4.83
N ASN A 516 4.11 33.39 -5.82
CA ASN A 516 4.27 34.34 -6.90
C ASN A 516 2.97 35.13 -7.12
N VAL A 517 3.01 36.42 -6.92
CA VAL A 517 1.90 37.36 -7.17
C VAL A 517 2.34 38.48 -8.11
N SER A 518 3.46 38.32 -8.82
CA SER A 518 4.00 39.32 -9.74
C SER A 518 3.04 39.63 -10.90
N PHE A 519 3.26 40.72 -11.59
CA PHE A 519 2.45 41.12 -12.74
C PHE A 519 0.95 41.18 -12.43
N ASN A 520 0.58 42.00 -11.41
CA ASN A 520 -0.78 42.25 -10.99
C ASN A 520 -0.96 43.76 -10.70
N ARG A 521 -2.07 44.16 -10.10
CA ARG A 521 -2.36 45.52 -9.63
C ARG A 521 -2.49 45.62 -8.12
N LEU A 522 -1.71 44.78 -7.41
CA LEU A 522 -1.74 44.76 -5.95
C LEU A 522 -1.12 46.02 -5.36
N GLN A 523 -1.62 46.40 -4.18
CA GLN A 523 -1.19 47.62 -3.50
C GLN A 523 -1.06 47.40 -2.00
N GLY A 524 -0.47 48.36 -1.31
CA GLY A 524 -0.33 48.30 0.15
C GLY A 524 0.92 47.62 0.61
N LYS A 525 0.98 47.33 1.91
CA LYS A 525 2.18 46.78 2.56
C LYS A 525 2.26 45.28 2.35
N ILE A 526 3.41 44.78 1.87
CA ILE A 526 3.71 43.38 1.81
C ILE A 526 3.80 42.82 3.24
N PRO A 527 3.12 41.66 3.57
CA PRO A 527 3.26 40.98 4.87
C PRO A 527 4.72 40.65 5.17
N VAL A 528 5.08 40.63 6.45
CA VAL A 528 6.48 40.44 6.87
C VAL A 528 6.69 39.21 7.74
N GLY A 529 5.62 38.59 8.19
CA GLY A 529 5.63 37.41 9.05
C GLY A 529 5.54 36.09 8.30
N GLY A 530 5.67 34.97 9.00
CA GLY A 530 5.53 33.62 8.43
C GLY A 530 6.46 33.38 7.24
N PRO A 531 5.97 32.75 6.15
CA PRO A 531 6.79 32.39 4.97
C PRO A 531 7.32 33.63 4.20
N PHE A 532 6.73 34.83 4.39
CA PHE A 532 7.14 36.05 3.69
C PHE A 532 8.58 36.48 4.00
N VAL A 533 9.16 36.00 5.08
CA VAL A 533 10.57 36.21 5.43
C VAL A 533 11.50 35.67 4.34
N ASN A 534 11.11 34.59 3.69
CA ASN A 534 11.94 33.83 2.74
C ASN A 534 11.68 34.20 1.26
N PHE A 535 10.60 34.89 0.94
CA PHE A 535 10.28 35.23 -0.46
C PHE A 535 11.18 36.32 -1.02
N SER A 536 11.53 36.19 -2.29
CA SER A 536 12.37 37.12 -3.03
C SER A 536 11.56 38.26 -3.65
N ALA A 537 12.25 39.30 -4.14
CA ALA A 537 11.64 40.38 -4.89
C ALA A 537 10.87 39.88 -6.13
N ALA A 538 11.30 38.80 -6.76
CA ALA A 538 10.67 38.22 -7.95
C ALA A 538 9.20 37.88 -7.71
N SER A 539 8.84 37.48 -6.50
CA SER A 539 7.46 37.11 -6.12
C SER A 539 6.47 38.29 -6.22
N PHE A 540 6.94 39.53 -6.22
CA PHE A 540 6.14 40.74 -6.11
C PHE A 540 6.31 41.70 -7.28
N LEU A 541 7.15 41.39 -8.27
CA LEU A 541 7.46 42.27 -9.43
C LEU A 541 6.20 42.80 -10.11
N SER A 542 6.32 43.99 -10.70
CA SER A 542 5.26 44.57 -11.52
C SER A 542 3.92 44.70 -10.79
N ASN A 543 3.97 45.14 -9.54
CA ASN A 543 2.85 45.64 -8.73
C ASN A 543 3.22 47.01 -8.18
N ASP A 544 2.95 48.05 -8.94
CA ASP A 544 3.43 49.43 -8.66
C ASP A 544 2.88 50.02 -7.35
N GLY A 545 1.78 49.49 -6.87
CA GLY A 545 1.14 49.92 -5.61
C GLY A 545 1.67 49.27 -4.36
N LEU A 546 2.56 48.26 -4.45
CA LEU A 546 3.13 47.57 -3.29
C LEU A 546 4.23 48.40 -2.63
N CYS A 547 4.30 48.31 -1.32
CA CYS A 547 5.39 48.88 -0.53
C CYS A 547 5.89 47.87 0.52
N GLY A 548 7.16 48.03 0.94
CA GLY A 548 7.72 47.09 1.92
C GLY A 548 9.19 47.26 2.21
N ALA A 549 9.84 46.19 2.65
CA ALA A 549 11.26 46.17 2.98
C ALA A 549 12.13 46.32 1.70
N PRO A 550 13.27 47.02 1.77
CA PRO A 550 14.15 47.26 0.62
C PRO A 550 14.62 46.01 -0.10
N ARG A 551 14.76 44.88 0.62
CA ARG A 551 15.13 43.57 0.04
C ARG A 551 14.15 43.06 -1.02
N LEU A 552 12.90 43.56 -0.99
CA LEU A 552 11.85 43.19 -1.93
C LEU A 552 11.79 44.10 -3.16
N GLN A 553 12.69 45.06 -3.26
CA GLN A 553 12.79 46.02 -4.41
C GLN A 553 11.48 46.76 -4.70
N VAL A 554 10.68 47.03 -3.66
CA VAL A 554 9.45 47.83 -3.74
C VAL A 554 9.63 49.18 -3.01
N SER A 555 8.76 50.15 -3.32
CA SER A 555 8.81 51.46 -2.67
C SER A 555 8.65 51.35 -1.14
N PRO A 556 9.36 52.15 -0.34
CA PRO A 556 9.13 52.16 1.10
C PRO A 556 7.70 52.65 1.41
N CYS A 557 7.04 52.02 2.38
CA CYS A 557 5.70 52.44 2.78
C CYS A 557 5.74 53.84 3.38
N LYS A 558 4.95 54.75 2.85
CA LYS A 558 4.79 56.09 3.43
C LYS A 558 4.11 55.89 4.78
N GLU A 559 4.84 56.14 5.88
CA GLU A 559 4.23 56.19 7.20
C GLU A 559 3.33 57.45 7.21
N GLY A 560 2.03 57.22 7.22
CA GLY A 560 1.07 58.25 7.47
C GLY A 560 1.29 58.83 8.86
N VAL A 561 1.86 59.99 8.95
CA VAL A 561 1.92 60.75 10.20
C VAL A 561 0.48 61.12 10.59
N SER A 562 -0.15 60.23 11.30
CA SER A 562 -1.43 60.55 11.97
C SER A 562 -1.13 61.49 13.12
N ARG A 563 -1.37 62.79 12.89
CA ARG A 563 -1.44 63.75 13.98
C ARG A 563 -2.51 63.29 14.97
N PRO A 564 -2.20 63.13 16.25
CA PRO A 564 -3.20 62.72 17.23
C PRO A 564 -4.25 63.84 17.36
N LYS A 565 -5.48 63.58 16.97
CA LYS A 565 -6.63 64.42 17.29
C LYS A 565 -6.85 64.36 18.82
N LYS A 566 -6.35 65.31 19.54
CA LYS A 566 -6.48 65.50 21.00
C LYS A 566 -7.92 65.70 21.50
N THR A 567 -8.92 65.71 20.63
CA THR A 567 -10.33 65.91 20.98
C THR A 567 -11.16 64.65 21.22
N ALA A 568 -10.70 63.47 20.77
CA ALA A 568 -11.46 62.23 20.95
C ALA A 568 -11.33 61.58 22.32
N ILE A 569 -10.20 61.78 23.01
CA ILE A 569 -9.95 61.13 24.31
C ILE A 569 -10.82 61.72 25.42
N ALA A 570 -11.12 63.02 25.41
CA ALA A 570 -11.97 63.70 26.41
C ALA A 570 -13.45 63.24 26.36
N HIS A 571 -13.98 62.88 25.19
CA HIS A 571 -15.34 62.32 25.07
C HIS A 571 -15.45 60.88 25.46
N ILE A 572 -14.42 60.09 25.25
CA ILE A 572 -14.37 58.65 25.62
C ILE A 572 -14.32 58.54 27.16
N LEU A 573 -13.54 59.36 27.86
CA LEU A 573 -13.45 59.29 29.30
C LEU A 573 -14.75 59.74 30.00
N LYS A 574 -15.54 60.64 29.41
CA LYS A 574 -16.72 61.22 30.08
C LYS A 574 -18.01 60.44 29.86
N TYR A 575 -18.13 59.65 28.78
CA TYR A 575 -19.37 58.94 28.44
C TYR A 575 -19.24 57.46 28.28
N VAL A 576 -18.08 56.92 27.90
CA VAL A 576 -17.89 55.49 27.64
C VAL A 576 -17.52 54.71 28.92
N LEU A 577 -16.72 55.29 29.81
CA LEU A 577 -16.36 54.63 31.08
C LEU A 577 -17.56 54.37 32.04
N PRO A 578 -18.53 55.31 32.22
CA PRO A 578 -19.70 55.07 33.04
C PRO A 578 -20.60 53.99 32.46
N THR A 579 -20.75 53.97 31.12
CA THR A 579 -21.63 52.97 30.44
C THR A 579 -21.01 51.56 30.48
N ILE A 580 -19.68 51.45 30.36
CA ILE A 580 -19.01 50.16 30.51
C ILE A 580 -19.10 49.64 31.93
N GLY A 581 -18.98 50.56 32.95
CA GLY A 581 -19.14 50.19 34.36
C GLY A 581 -20.55 49.65 34.65
N LEU A 582 -21.57 50.30 34.11
CA LEU A 582 -22.96 49.86 34.27
C LEU A 582 -23.24 48.52 33.56
N THR A 583 -22.69 48.31 32.34
CA THR A 583 -22.88 47.06 31.61
C THR A 583 -22.16 45.91 32.32
N ILE A 584 -20.96 46.10 32.86
CA ILE A 584 -20.29 45.09 33.64
C ILE A 584 -21.07 44.70 34.89
N LEU A 585 -21.66 45.71 35.60
CA LEU A 585 -22.48 45.45 36.80
C LEU A 585 -23.75 44.65 36.46
N VAL A 586 -24.42 44.95 35.30
CA VAL A 586 -25.57 44.20 34.84
C VAL A 586 -25.19 42.81 34.43
N VAL A 587 -24.06 42.61 33.72
CA VAL A 587 -23.57 41.26 33.34
C VAL A 587 -23.20 40.43 34.59
N VAL A 588 -22.52 41.04 35.57
CA VAL A 588 -22.21 40.32 36.84
C VAL A 588 -23.50 39.95 37.58
N ALA A 589 -24.50 40.84 37.64
CA ALA A 589 -25.80 40.53 38.25
C ALA A 589 -26.53 39.39 37.51
N LEU A 590 -26.51 39.39 36.14
CA LEU A 590 -27.09 38.35 35.34
C LEU A 590 -26.37 37.01 35.49
N VAL A 591 -25.02 37.03 35.60
CA VAL A 591 -24.22 35.82 35.86
C VAL A 591 -24.49 35.27 37.25
N LEU A 592 -24.64 36.11 38.25
CA LEU A 592 -24.97 35.68 39.63
C LEU A 592 -26.40 35.09 39.70
N VAL A 593 -27.35 35.66 38.96
CA VAL A 593 -28.73 35.11 38.82
C VAL A 593 -28.67 33.78 38.08
N TRP A 594 -27.86 33.70 36.99
CA TRP A 594 -27.68 32.46 36.24
C TRP A 594 -27.04 31.33 37.05
N ILE A 595 -26.00 31.65 37.84
CA ILE A 595 -25.39 30.70 38.79
C ILE A 595 -26.40 30.23 39.88
N ARG A 596 -27.28 31.16 40.36
CA ARG A 596 -28.35 30.78 41.32
C ARG A 596 -29.47 29.94 40.67
N CYS A 597 -29.75 30.17 39.38
CA CYS A 597 -30.69 29.35 38.65
C CYS A 597 -30.09 27.95 38.31
N GLN A 598 -28.80 27.85 38.00
CA GLN A 598 -28.16 26.56 37.77
C GLN A 598 -28.11 25.65 38.99
N LYS A 599 -28.05 26.21 40.23
CA LYS A 599 -28.11 25.39 41.46
C LYS A 599 -29.47 24.77 41.75
N ARG A 600 -30.53 25.16 41.01
CA ARG A 600 -31.87 24.57 41.12
C ARG A 600 -32.27 23.57 40.04
N TYR A 601 -31.40 23.35 39.04
CA TYR A 601 -31.62 22.41 37.92
C TYR A 601 -30.49 21.40 37.78
N MET A 602 -30.18 20.69 38.83
CA MET A 602 -29.40 19.47 38.74
C MET A 602 -30.31 18.32 39.20
N GLN A 603 -30.96 17.68 38.25
CA GLN A 603 -31.35 16.28 38.25
C GLN A 603 -32.25 15.99 37.05
N ILE A 604 -31.67 15.71 35.86
CA ILE A 604 -32.17 14.82 34.83
C ILE A 604 -30.96 14.53 33.91
N PRO A 605 -30.57 13.26 33.71
CA PRO A 605 -29.50 12.94 32.77
C PRO A 605 -30.06 12.94 31.35
N ILE A 606 -29.56 13.82 30.53
CA ILE A 606 -29.80 13.78 29.08
C ILE A 606 -28.48 13.37 28.43
N GLU A 607 -28.53 12.25 27.75
CA GLU A 607 -27.47 11.80 26.86
C GLU A 607 -27.10 12.89 25.85
N ALA A 608 -25.86 13.32 25.90
CA ALA A 608 -25.31 14.27 24.96
C ALA A 608 -24.57 13.54 23.86
N ASN A 609 -25.24 13.31 22.74
CA ASN A 609 -24.58 13.05 21.48
C ASN A 609 -24.38 14.39 20.74
N SER A 610 -23.23 14.99 20.93
CA SER A 610 -22.61 15.92 20.00
C SER A 610 -21.17 16.19 20.46
N LEU A 611 -20.25 15.33 20.00
CA LEU A 611 -18.80 15.56 20.12
C LEU A 611 -18.38 16.62 19.10
N PRO A 612 -17.50 17.56 19.46
CA PRO A 612 -16.93 18.51 18.53
C PRO A 612 -16.13 17.76 17.46
N LEU A 613 -16.20 18.21 16.20
CA LEU A 613 -15.33 17.76 15.13
C LEU A 613 -13.88 17.86 15.62
N ALA A 614 -13.23 16.71 15.78
CA ALA A 614 -11.82 16.64 16.10
C ALA A 614 -11.01 17.26 14.96
N THR A 615 -10.43 18.40 15.20
CA THR A 615 -9.42 18.98 14.32
C THR A 615 -8.21 18.05 14.30
N TRP A 616 -7.90 17.46 13.14
CA TRP A 616 -6.69 16.67 12.93
C TRP A 616 -5.46 17.54 13.22
N ARG A 617 -4.67 17.17 14.22
CA ARG A 617 -3.41 17.83 14.54
C ARG A 617 -2.35 17.33 13.58
N ARG A 618 -1.69 18.23 12.85
CA ARG A 618 -0.51 17.89 12.04
C ARG A 618 0.71 17.79 12.95
N ILE A 619 1.43 16.70 12.84
CA ILE A 619 2.64 16.41 13.59
C ILE A 619 3.77 16.24 12.59
N SER A 620 4.84 17.02 12.74
CA SER A 620 6.01 16.95 11.85
C SER A 620 6.94 15.80 12.19
N GLN A 621 7.75 15.34 11.23
CA GLN A 621 8.79 14.34 11.49
C GLN A 621 9.76 14.80 12.58
N GLN A 622 10.09 16.10 12.63
CA GLN A 622 10.98 16.66 13.64
C GLN A 622 10.35 16.59 15.04
N GLU A 623 9.05 16.83 15.18
CA GLU A 623 8.32 16.66 16.43
C GLU A 623 8.31 15.19 16.86
N LEU A 624 8.17 14.25 15.91
CA LEU A 624 8.23 12.82 16.21
C LEU A 624 9.63 12.37 16.63
N LEU A 625 10.69 12.92 16.02
CA LEU A 625 12.07 12.69 16.46
C LEU A 625 12.31 13.19 17.89
N GLN A 626 11.80 14.38 18.22
CA GLN A 626 11.89 14.92 19.57
C GLN A 626 11.07 14.09 20.57
N ALA A 627 9.83 13.74 20.20
CA ALA A 627 8.92 12.96 21.05
C ALA A 627 9.48 11.57 21.42
N THR A 628 10.31 10.99 20.56
CA THR A 628 10.88 9.63 20.72
C THR A 628 12.37 9.63 21.06
N GLU A 629 12.95 10.79 21.33
CA GLU A 629 14.41 10.93 21.56
C GLU A 629 15.25 10.36 20.39
N GLY A 630 14.84 10.67 19.14
CA GLY A 630 15.52 10.18 17.94
C GLY A 630 15.19 8.73 17.59
N PHE A 631 14.00 8.25 17.91
CA PHE A 631 13.60 6.85 17.79
C PHE A 631 14.52 5.90 18.59
N ASN A 632 14.83 6.30 19.80
CA ASN A 632 15.70 5.53 20.70
C ASN A 632 15.13 4.12 20.93
N ALA A 633 16.02 3.15 20.99
CA ALA A 633 15.68 1.74 21.21
C ALA A 633 14.98 1.51 22.58
N SER A 634 15.24 2.35 23.59
CA SER A 634 14.54 2.31 24.90
C SER A 634 13.04 2.60 24.81
N ASN A 635 12.60 3.30 23.76
CA ASN A 635 11.21 3.72 23.56
C ASN A 635 10.45 2.75 22.64
N ILE A 636 11.03 1.61 22.25
CA ILE A 636 10.38 0.62 21.39
C ILE A 636 9.28 -0.12 22.16
N LEU A 637 8.05 -0.02 21.67
CA LEU A 637 6.90 -0.78 22.16
C LEU A 637 6.76 -2.12 21.45
N GLY A 638 7.17 -2.21 20.17
CA GLY A 638 7.10 -3.43 19.40
C GLY A 638 7.71 -3.30 18.01
N LYS A 639 8.04 -4.43 17.39
CA LYS A 639 8.52 -4.53 16.00
C LYS A 639 7.54 -5.39 15.21
N GLY A 640 7.04 -4.85 14.10
CA GLY A 640 6.18 -5.55 13.14
C GLY A 640 6.89 -5.84 11.83
N SER A 641 6.20 -6.54 10.93
CA SER A 641 6.73 -6.93 9.60
C SER A 641 7.14 -5.72 8.74
N PHE A 642 6.43 -4.61 8.86
CA PHE A 642 6.65 -3.42 8.03
C PHE A 642 7.25 -2.23 8.78
N GLY A 643 7.61 -2.35 10.07
CA GLY A 643 8.16 -1.23 10.83
C GLY A 643 8.21 -1.46 12.32
N SER A 644 8.52 -0.39 13.05
CA SER A 644 8.65 -0.39 14.51
C SER A 644 7.70 0.61 15.15
N VAL A 645 7.17 0.29 16.31
CA VAL A 645 6.30 1.16 17.10
C VAL A 645 7.07 1.68 18.30
N TYR A 646 7.05 3.00 18.49
CA TYR A 646 7.74 3.69 19.58
C TYR A 646 6.74 4.41 20.48
N GLN A 647 7.02 4.48 21.76
CA GLN A 647 6.36 5.41 22.67
C GLN A 647 6.98 6.80 22.47
N GLY A 648 6.15 7.82 22.41
CA GLY A 648 6.59 9.20 22.31
C GLY A 648 5.76 10.12 23.19
N THR A 649 6.37 11.22 23.66
CA THR A 649 5.64 12.28 24.37
C THR A 649 5.66 13.53 23.50
N LEU A 650 4.50 13.95 23.03
CA LEU A 650 4.36 15.15 22.21
C LEU A 650 4.62 16.43 23.02
N SER A 651 4.85 17.54 22.32
CA SER A 651 5.17 18.85 22.92
C SER A 651 4.12 19.39 23.89
N ASP A 652 2.88 18.90 23.83
CA ASP A 652 1.78 19.21 24.74
C ASP A 652 1.64 18.22 25.92
N GLY A 653 2.58 17.28 26.06
CA GLY A 653 2.60 16.26 27.11
C GLY A 653 1.75 15.03 26.85
N ILE A 654 1.10 14.91 25.69
CA ILE A 654 0.30 13.72 25.34
C ILE A 654 1.24 12.57 24.99
N ILE A 655 1.04 11.42 25.64
CA ILE A 655 1.75 10.17 25.33
C ILE A 655 1.06 9.51 24.13
N VAL A 656 1.84 9.11 23.12
CA VAL A 656 1.37 8.52 21.88
C VAL A 656 2.18 7.29 21.50
N ALA A 657 1.61 6.41 20.70
CA ALA A 657 2.31 5.33 20.01
C ALA A 657 2.61 5.75 18.57
N ILE A 658 3.87 5.67 18.15
CA ILE A 658 4.34 6.12 16.85
C ILE A 658 4.81 4.91 16.06
N LYS A 659 4.02 4.47 15.08
CA LYS A 659 4.37 3.39 14.15
C LYS A 659 5.15 3.97 12.97
N VAL A 660 6.43 3.65 12.88
CA VAL A 660 7.34 4.07 11.80
C VAL A 660 7.53 2.92 10.83
N PHE A 661 7.25 3.17 9.55
CA PHE A 661 7.37 2.16 8.50
C PHE A 661 8.81 2.08 7.99
N ASN A 662 9.30 0.86 7.82
CA ASN A 662 10.58 0.62 7.19
C ASN A 662 10.38 0.54 5.67
N LEU A 663 10.62 1.64 4.98
CA LEU A 663 10.37 1.78 3.54
C LEU A 663 11.31 0.93 2.64
N VAL A 664 12.33 0.33 3.21
CA VAL A 664 13.21 -0.63 2.51
C VAL A 664 12.55 -2.01 2.38
N VAL A 665 11.54 -2.30 3.22
CA VAL A 665 10.82 -3.58 3.18
C VAL A 665 9.79 -3.53 2.05
N GLU A 666 9.86 -4.50 1.14
CA GLU A 666 8.85 -4.67 0.09
C GLU A 666 7.44 -4.76 0.69
N GLY A 667 6.50 -4.02 0.10
CA GLY A 667 5.12 -3.94 0.59
C GLY A 667 4.87 -2.93 1.73
N ALA A 668 5.89 -2.31 2.33
CA ALA A 668 5.70 -1.33 3.40
C ALA A 668 4.90 -0.10 2.95
N PHE A 669 5.14 0.40 1.74
CA PHE A 669 4.34 1.48 1.14
C PHE A 669 2.87 1.08 1.00
N LYS A 670 2.62 -0.10 0.41
CA LYS A 670 1.27 -0.62 0.22
C LYS A 670 0.56 -0.85 1.56
N SER A 671 1.28 -1.34 2.56
CA SER A 671 0.76 -1.53 3.92
C SER A 671 0.38 -0.19 4.56
N PHE A 672 1.22 0.84 4.43
CA PHE A 672 0.93 2.18 4.92
C PHE A 672 -0.31 2.78 4.23
N ASP A 673 -0.38 2.71 2.90
CA ASP A 673 -1.50 3.27 2.13
C ASP A 673 -2.81 2.54 2.45
N THR A 674 -2.80 1.21 2.55
CA THR A 674 -3.96 0.41 2.96
C THR A 674 -4.44 0.79 4.35
N GLU A 675 -3.52 0.91 5.32
CA GLU A 675 -3.85 1.28 6.69
C GLU A 675 -4.39 2.73 6.78
N CYS A 676 -3.84 3.65 5.95
CA CYS A 676 -4.38 5.00 5.78
C CYS A 676 -5.82 5.00 5.27
N GLU A 677 -6.08 4.22 4.23
CA GLU A 677 -7.40 4.14 3.60
C GLU A 677 -8.45 3.63 4.57
N VAL A 678 -8.14 2.55 5.29
CA VAL A 678 -9.03 1.96 6.29
C VAL A 678 -9.24 2.91 7.47
N LEU A 679 -8.16 3.34 8.14
CA LEU A 679 -8.24 4.13 9.38
C LEU A 679 -8.78 5.54 9.19
N ARG A 680 -8.72 6.11 7.98
CA ARG A 680 -9.30 7.42 7.66
C ARG A 680 -10.81 7.45 7.86
N ASN A 681 -11.50 6.34 7.58
CA ASN A 681 -12.94 6.28 7.43
C ASN A 681 -13.64 5.59 8.59
N ILE A 682 -12.91 4.87 9.45
CA ILE A 682 -13.50 4.09 10.55
C ILE A 682 -13.29 4.79 11.90
N ARG A 683 -14.33 4.76 12.73
CA ARG A 683 -14.26 5.21 14.12
C ARG A 683 -15.16 4.34 14.98
N HIS A 684 -14.56 3.60 15.86
CA HIS A 684 -15.29 2.77 16.80
C HIS A 684 -14.54 2.74 18.14
N ARG A 685 -15.25 2.61 19.25
CA ARG A 685 -14.65 2.62 20.60
C ARG A 685 -13.66 1.47 20.82
N ASN A 686 -13.81 0.35 20.13
CA ASN A 686 -12.94 -0.83 20.22
C ASN A 686 -11.96 -0.93 19.04
N LEU A 687 -11.64 0.18 18.37
CA LEU A 687 -10.60 0.30 17.35
C LEU A 687 -9.58 1.32 17.81
N VAL A 688 -8.30 1.07 17.56
CA VAL A 688 -7.22 2.01 17.88
C VAL A 688 -7.42 3.30 17.10
N LYS A 689 -7.38 4.42 17.81
CA LYS A 689 -7.61 5.73 17.22
C LYS A 689 -6.34 6.30 16.63
N ILE A 690 -6.44 6.74 15.39
CA ILE A 690 -5.39 7.52 14.75
C ILE A 690 -5.50 8.98 15.17
N ILE A 691 -4.39 9.56 15.61
CA ILE A 691 -4.25 10.96 16.01
C ILE A 691 -3.76 11.78 14.83
N SER A 692 -2.72 11.30 14.14
CA SER A 692 -2.11 11.98 13.01
C SER A 692 -1.34 10.99 12.12
N THR A 693 -0.98 11.46 10.93
CA THR A 693 -0.05 10.75 10.02
C THR A 693 1.06 11.71 9.62
N CYS A 694 2.27 11.19 9.50
CA CYS A 694 3.39 11.91 8.89
C CYS A 694 3.90 11.08 7.71
N SER A 695 3.85 11.68 6.51
CA SER A 695 4.24 10.99 5.26
C SER A 695 5.01 11.95 4.36
N ASN A 696 6.23 11.58 4.02
CA ASN A 696 7.11 12.19 3.03
C ASN A 696 7.76 11.10 2.18
N MET A 697 8.64 11.46 1.24
CA MET A 697 9.29 10.47 0.36
C MET A 697 10.08 9.42 1.11
N ASP A 698 10.79 9.83 2.18
CA ASP A 698 11.73 8.97 2.89
C ASP A 698 11.25 8.55 4.29
N PHE A 699 10.06 8.97 4.69
CA PHE A 699 9.55 8.70 6.04
C PHE A 699 8.03 8.61 6.07
N LYS A 700 7.51 7.50 6.58
CA LYS A 700 6.08 7.27 6.79
C LYS A 700 5.81 6.80 8.21
N SER A 701 4.85 7.43 8.88
CA SER A 701 4.48 7.04 10.25
C SER A 701 3.02 7.33 10.56
N PHE A 702 2.47 6.54 11.48
CA PHE A 702 1.21 6.84 12.17
C PHE A 702 1.49 7.30 13.59
N VAL A 703 0.72 8.27 14.05
CA VAL A 703 0.62 8.65 15.45
C VAL A 703 -0.72 8.15 15.96
N LEU A 704 -0.66 7.19 16.85
CA LEU A 704 -1.79 6.44 17.38
C LEU A 704 -1.97 6.74 18.87
N GLU A 705 -3.15 6.52 19.38
CA GLU A 705 -3.43 6.52 20.81
C GLU A 705 -2.57 5.47 21.51
N TYR A 706 -1.96 5.87 22.63
CA TYR A 706 -1.10 4.98 23.41
C TYR A 706 -1.93 4.06 24.29
N MET A 707 -1.62 2.77 24.26
CA MET A 707 -2.29 1.72 25.04
C MET A 707 -1.36 1.23 26.14
N PRO A 708 -1.54 1.69 27.38
CA PRO A 708 -0.56 1.48 28.47
C PRO A 708 -0.43 0.01 28.89
N ASN A 709 -1.48 -0.79 28.73
CA ASN A 709 -1.45 -2.20 29.09
C ASN A 709 -0.90 -3.11 27.97
N GLY A 710 -0.49 -2.54 26.82
CA GLY A 710 0.10 -3.27 25.71
C GLY A 710 -0.91 -4.19 25.00
N ASN A 711 -0.46 -5.33 24.51
CA ASN A 711 -1.29 -6.26 23.76
C ASN A 711 -1.75 -7.47 24.57
N LEU A 712 -2.79 -8.15 24.09
CA LEU A 712 -3.35 -9.32 24.74
C LEU A 712 -2.36 -10.49 24.81
N GLU A 713 -1.44 -10.62 23.85
CA GLU A 713 -0.42 -11.67 23.85
C GLU A 713 0.46 -11.60 25.09
N LYS A 714 0.86 -10.39 25.50
CA LYS A 714 1.63 -10.15 26.72
C LYS A 714 0.89 -10.65 27.96
N TRP A 715 -0.42 -10.41 28.04
CA TRP A 715 -1.24 -10.85 29.18
C TRP A 715 -1.50 -12.36 29.21
N LEU A 716 -1.59 -12.99 28.05
CA LEU A 716 -1.81 -14.44 27.99
C LEU A 716 -0.56 -15.24 28.35
N TYR A 717 0.66 -14.73 28.01
CA TYR A 717 1.89 -15.54 28.11
C TYR A 717 2.89 -15.05 29.15
N SER A 718 2.68 -13.87 29.76
CA SER A 718 3.51 -13.42 30.90
C SER A 718 3.24 -14.27 32.15
N GLN A 719 4.27 -14.42 32.97
CA GLN A 719 4.14 -15.03 34.29
C GLN A 719 3.58 -14.07 35.36
N ASP A 720 3.73 -12.78 35.12
CA ASP A 720 3.39 -11.71 36.10
C ASP A 720 1.98 -11.14 35.90
N HIS A 721 1.30 -11.51 34.84
CA HIS A 721 -0.02 -10.98 34.50
C HIS A 721 -1.05 -12.10 34.43
N TYR A 722 -2.23 -11.85 35.00
CA TYR A 722 -3.33 -12.79 35.03
C TYR A 722 -4.65 -12.11 34.63
N LEU A 723 -5.40 -12.76 33.74
CA LEU A 723 -6.74 -12.30 33.33
C LEU A 723 -7.80 -13.28 33.86
N SER A 724 -8.73 -12.78 34.64
CA SER A 724 -9.90 -13.57 35.07
C SER A 724 -10.82 -13.92 33.90
N VAL A 725 -11.73 -14.88 34.10
CA VAL A 725 -12.73 -15.27 33.07
C VAL A 725 -13.53 -14.06 32.58
N LEU A 726 -13.96 -13.19 33.49
CA LEU A 726 -14.76 -12.03 33.15
C LEU A 726 -13.98 -11.00 32.33
N GLN A 727 -12.70 -10.79 32.65
CA GLN A 727 -11.82 -9.93 31.86
C GLN A 727 -11.61 -10.49 30.45
N ARG A 728 -11.30 -11.79 30.32
CA ARG A 728 -11.15 -12.45 29.00
C ARG A 728 -12.45 -12.36 28.18
N LEU A 729 -13.62 -12.56 28.83
CA LEU A 729 -14.91 -12.39 28.16
C LEU A 729 -15.16 -10.95 27.69
N ASN A 730 -14.82 -9.95 28.52
CA ASN A 730 -14.97 -8.56 28.15
C ASN A 730 -14.09 -8.21 26.95
N ILE A 731 -12.81 -8.59 27.01
CA ILE A 731 -11.85 -8.40 25.89
C ILE A 731 -12.40 -9.02 24.60
N MET A 732 -12.89 -10.25 24.66
CA MET A 732 -13.43 -10.91 23.47
C MET A 732 -14.74 -10.30 22.99
N ILE A 733 -15.59 -9.75 23.87
CA ILE A 733 -16.77 -8.96 23.51
C ILE A 733 -16.37 -7.67 22.77
N ASP A 734 -15.33 -6.97 23.28
CA ASP A 734 -14.83 -5.76 22.66
C ASP A 734 -14.28 -6.03 21.26
N VAL A 735 -13.51 -7.10 21.07
CA VAL A 735 -13.01 -7.53 19.76
C VAL A 735 -14.17 -7.91 18.82
N ALA A 736 -15.18 -8.64 19.31
CA ALA A 736 -16.36 -8.97 18.52
C ALA A 736 -17.17 -7.71 18.12
N SER A 737 -17.23 -6.70 18.99
CA SER A 737 -17.87 -5.41 18.71
C SER A 737 -17.12 -4.63 17.62
N ALA A 738 -15.78 -4.67 17.64
CA ALA A 738 -14.95 -4.10 16.57
C ALA A 738 -15.20 -4.80 15.23
N LEU A 739 -15.24 -6.14 15.22
CA LEU A 739 -15.50 -6.93 14.02
C LEU A 739 -16.90 -6.69 13.46
N GLU A 740 -17.92 -6.60 14.33
CA GLU A 740 -19.28 -6.30 13.89
C GLU A 740 -19.33 -4.95 13.17
N TYR A 741 -18.67 -3.94 13.73
CA TYR A 741 -18.57 -2.63 13.11
C TYR A 741 -17.82 -2.67 11.78
N LEU A 742 -16.69 -3.36 11.67
CA LEU A 742 -15.92 -3.48 10.43
C LEU A 742 -16.72 -4.19 9.32
N HIS A 743 -17.46 -5.23 9.66
CA HIS A 743 -18.19 -6.04 8.69
C HIS A 743 -19.55 -5.44 8.30
N HIS A 744 -20.22 -4.67 9.19
CA HIS A 744 -21.61 -4.25 9.02
C HIS A 744 -21.89 -2.78 9.34
N GLY A 745 -20.97 -2.09 10.00
CA GLY A 745 -21.13 -0.69 10.43
C GLY A 745 -20.74 0.34 9.38
N TYR A 746 -20.15 -0.09 8.26
CA TYR A 746 -19.74 0.78 7.18
C TYR A 746 -20.37 0.34 5.85
N SER A 747 -20.50 1.26 4.88
CA SER A 747 -21.11 0.98 3.58
C SER A 747 -20.38 -0.10 2.78
N THR A 748 -19.08 -0.17 2.95
CA THR A 748 -18.19 -1.16 2.33
C THR A 748 -17.60 -2.03 3.42
N PRO A 749 -17.89 -3.35 3.48
CA PRO A 749 -17.33 -4.23 4.49
C PRO A 749 -15.81 -4.20 4.50
N ILE A 750 -15.22 -4.13 5.69
CA ILE A 750 -13.76 -4.13 5.89
C ILE A 750 -13.37 -5.45 6.51
N VAL A 751 -12.44 -6.17 5.87
CA VAL A 751 -11.87 -7.42 6.38
C VAL A 751 -10.49 -7.12 6.97
N HIS A 752 -10.26 -7.48 8.23
CA HIS A 752 -9.02 -7.19 8.94
C HIS A 752 -7.84 -8.03 8.42
N CYS A 753 -8.07 -9.27 8.10
CA CYS A 753 -7.12 -10.26 7.56
C CYS A 753 -6.01 -10.74 8.52
N ASP A 754 -5.73 -10.06 9.65
CA ASP A 754 -4.64 -10.45 10.57
C ASP A 754 -5.05 -10.35 12.04
N LEU A 755 -6.19 -10.92 12.38
CA LEU A 755 -6.69 -10.90 13.76
C LEU A 755 -5.96 -11.95 14.62
N LYS A 756 -5.23 -11.47 15.64
CA LYS A 756 -4.40 -12.26 16.56
C LYS A 756 -4.17 -11.51 17.88
N PRO A 757 -3.70 -12.16 18.98
CA PRO A 757 -3.52 -11.50 20.27
C PRO A 757 -2.58 -10.30 20.25
N SER A 758 -1.53 -10.30 19.43
CA SER A 758 -0.60 -9.17 19.32
C SER A 758 -1.22 -7.92 18.70
N ASN A 759 -2.34 -8.06 17.97
CA ASN A 759 -3.08 -6.96 17.32
C ASN A 759 -4.31 -6.52 18.13
N VAL A 760 -4.51 -7.07 19.33
CA VAL A 760 -5.53 -6.64 20.31
C VAL A 760 -4.82 -5.89 21.43
N LEU A 761 -4.97 -4.56 21.49
CA LEU A 761 -4.33 -3.70 22.46
C LEU A 761 -5.29 -3.38 23.62
N LEU A 762 -4.75 -3.14 24.81
CA LEU A 762 -5.53 -2.89 26.02
C LEU A 762 -5.22 -1.49 26.56
N ASP A 763 -6.26 -0.70 26.77
CA ASP A 763 -6.15 0.63 27.38
C ASP A 763 -6.01 0.54 28.92
N GLU A 764 -6.00 1.70 29.62
CA GLU A 764 -5.86 1.75 31.07
C GLU A 764 -6.99 1.06 31.84
N ASP A 765 -8.19 1.00 31.27
CA ASP A 765 -9.38 0.35 31.83
C ASP A 765 -9.51 -1.14 31.40
N MET A 766 -8.50 -1.70 30.72
CA MET A 766 -8.51 -3.06 30.17
C MET A 766 -9.56 -3.29 29.09
N VAL A 767 -10.03 -2.22 28.43
CA VAL A 767 -10.90 -2.31 27.24
C VAL A 767 -10.03 -2.66 26.03
N ALA A 768 -10.53 -3.57 25.20
CA ALA A 768 -9.76 -4.03 24.05
C ALA A 768 -10.01 -3.16 22.80
N HIS A 769 -8.93 -2.87 22.10
CA HIS A 769 -8.91 -2.12 20.84
C HIS A 769 -8.17 -2.92 19.76
N VAL A 770 -8.83 -3.19 18.63
CA VAL A 770 -8.22 -3.88 17.50
C VAL A 770 -7.33 -2.89 16.74
N ALA A 771 -6.13 -3.33 16.38
CA ALA A 771 -5.07 -2.56 15.77
C ALA A 771 -4.45 -3.28 14.57
N ASP A 772 -3.58 -2.60 13.81
CA ASP A 772 -2.78 -3.10 12.70
C ASP A 772 -3.59 -3.53 11.46
N PHE A 773 -4.01 -2.56 10.68
CA PHE A 773 -4.78 -2.74 9.43
C PHE A 773 -3.87 -2.83 8.19
N GLY A 774 -2.59 -3.14 8.35
CA GLY A 774 -1.58 -3.11 7.28
C GLY A 774 -1.86 -4.05 6.10
N ILE A 775 -2.69 -5.09 6.29
CA ILE A 775 -3.12 -6.01 5.23
C ILE A 775 -4.65 -6.12 5.10
N ALA A 776 -5.40 -5.21 5.73
CA ALA A 776 -6.85 -5.18 5.66
C ALA A 776 -7.35 -4.98 4.21
N LYS A 777 -8.58 -5.39 3.92
CA LYS A 777 -9.20 -5.27 2.61
C LYS A 777 -10.60 -4.65 2.71
N LEU A 778 -10.88 -3.72 1.78
CA LEU A 778 -12.23 -3.24 1.54
C LEU A 778 -12.88 -4.13 0.47
N LEU A 779 -14.03 -4.72 0.78
CA LEU A 779 -14.79 -5.49 -0.21
C LEU A 779 -15.64 -4.52 -1.03
N GLY A 780 -15.55 -4.59 -2.39
CA GLY A 780 -16.32 -3.71 -3.28
C GLY A 780 -17.84 -3.86 -3.10
N ASP A 781 -18.61 -2.88 -3.59
CA ASP A 781 -20.08 -2.90 -3.51
C ASP A 781 -20.65 -4.12 -4.23
N GLY A 782 -21.15 -5.08 -3.44
CA GLY A 782 -21.74 -6.33 -3.93
C GLY A 782 -20.85 -7.56 -3.89
N ASP A 783 -19.55 -7.41 -3.63
CA ASP A 783 -18.63 -8.54 -3.52
C ASP A 783 -18.56 -9.05 -2.08
N SER A 784 -18.90 -10.33 -1.90
CA SER A 784 -18.75 -11.03 -0.61
C SER A 784 -17.33 -11.55 -0.37
N VAL A 785 -16.47 -11.57 -1.40
CA VAL A 785 -15.12 -12.15 -1.39
C VAL A 785 -14.17 -11.40 -2.33
N MET A 786 -12.88 -11.38 -1.98
CA MET A 786 -11.79 -10.83 -2.79
C MET A 786 -10.63 -11.83 -2.83
N ARG A 787 -9.87 -11.90 -3.94
CA ARG A 787 -8.64 -12.70 -4.00
C ARG A 787 -7.41 -11.84 -3.77
N THR A 788 -6.44 -12.37 -3.00
CA THR A 788 -5.16 -11.71 -2.72
C THR A 788 -4.06 -12.74 -2.49
N ILE A 789 -2.84 -12.37 -2.86
CA ILE A 789 -1.62 -13.14 -2.55
C ILE A 789 -0.93 -12.70 -1.24
N THR A 790 -1.47 -11.71 -0.54
CA THR A 790 -0.91 -11.26 0.74
C THR A 790 -1.19 -12.31 1.82
N LEU A 791 -0.17 -12.86 2.44
CA LEU A 791 -0.30 -13.89 3.48
C LEU A 791 -0.58 -13.24 4.85
N ALA A 792 -1.57 -13.80 5.57
CA ALA A 792 -1.85 -13.51 6.97
C ALA A 792 -0.98 -14.37 7.91
N THR A 793 -1.18 -14.22 9.22
CA THR A 793 -0.41 -14.95 10.22
C THR A 793 -0.82 -16.43 10.25
N ILE A 794 0.17 -17.32 10.08
CA ILE A 794 -0.03 -18.77 10.11
C ILE A 794 -0.67 -19.20 11.45
N GLY A 795 -1.64 -20.10 11.38
CA GLY A 795 -2.38 -20.60 12.54
C GLY A 795 -3.70 -19.89 12.81
N TYR A 796 -3.84 -18.60 12.38
CA TYR A 796 -5.10 -17.84 12.50
C TYR A 796 -5.83 -17.72 11.16
N MET A 797 -5.18 -18.00 10.07
CA MET A 797 -5.67 -17.85 8.70
C MET A 797 -6.74 -18.89 8.39
N ALA A 798 -7.86 -18.44 7.80
CA ALA A 798 -8.90 -19.34 7.34
C ALA A 798 -8.40 -20.25 6.19
N PRO A 799 -8.87 -21.49 6.07
CA PRO A 799 -8.42 -22.42 5.03
C PRO A 799 -8.53 -21.87 3.62
N GLU A 800 -9.65 -21.27 3.26
CA GLU A 800 -9.89 -20.67 1.95
C GLU A 800 -8.97 -19.47 1.67
N TYR A 801 -8.54 -18.76 2.70
CA TYR A 801 -7.57 -17.70 2.55
C TYR A 801 -6.17 -18.27 2.30
N GLY A 802 -5.79 -19.31 3.06
CA GLY A 802 -4.47 -19.95 2.93
C GLY A 802 -4.26 -20.73 1.63
N LEU A 803 -5.31 -21.39 1.12
CA LEU A 803 -5.22 -22.26 -0.06
C LEU A 803 -5.52 -21.52 -1.37
N GLU A 804 -6.50 -20.60 -1.35
CA GLU A 804 -7.05 -19.98 -2.57
C GLU A 804 -6.88 -18.47 -2.60
N GLY A 805 -6.30 -17.86 -1.53
CA GLY A 805 -6.19 -16.41 -1.39
C GLY A 805 -7.54 -15.68 -1.24
N ILE A 806 -8.61 -16.40 -0.89
CA ILE A 806 -9.96 -15.83 -0.77
C ILE A 806 -10.11 -15.11 0.57
N VAL A 807 -10.28 -13.78 0.50
CA VAL A 807 -10.54 -12.91 1.64
C VAL A 807 -12.03 -12.62 1.74
N SER A 808 -12.59 -12.80 2.93
CA SER A 808 -14.00 -12.52 3.22
C SER A 808 -14.20 -12.17 4.69
N THR A 809 -15.33 -11.56 5.03
CA THR A 809 -15.73 -11.33 6.43
C THR A 809 -15.81 -12.64 7.24
N LYS A 810 -16.06 -13.77 6.57
CA LYS A 810 -16.05 -15.09 7.18
C LYS A 810 -14.64 -15.60 7.50
N GLY A 811 -13.63 -15.10 6.81
CA GLY A 811 -12.23 -15.34 7.12
C GLY A 811 -11.81 -14.73 8.46
N ASP A 812 -12.20 -13.45 8.71
CA ASP A 812 -11.99 -12.80 10.02
C ASP A 812 -12.74 -13.54 11.15
N VAL A 813 -13.94 -14.04 10.88
CA VAL A 813 -14.70 -14.85 11.84
C VAL A 813 -13.95 -16.12 12.22
N TYR A 814 -13.29 -16.77 11.25
CA TYR A 814 -12.43 -17.92 11.53
C TYR A 814 -11.26 -17.54 12.44
N SER A 815 -10.53 -16.47 12.08
CA SER A 815 -9.42 -15.95 12.88
C SER A 815 -9.86 -15.58 14.30
N TYR A 816 -11.06 -15.00 14.43
CA TYR A 816 -11.66 -14.71 15.73
C TYR A 816 -11.95 -15.99 16.53
N GLY A 817 -12.42 -17.05 15.90
CA GLY A 817 -12.62 -18.36 16.56
C GLY A 817 -11.34 -18.94 17.11
N ILE A 818 -10.24 -18.88 16.36
CA ILE A 818 -8.90 -19.29 16.81
C ILE A 818 -8.43 -18.41 17.98
N LEU A 819 -8.58 -17.08 17.87
CA LEU A 819 -8.25 -16.12 18.93
C LEU A 819 -9.04 -16.40 20.21
N LEU A 820 -10.34 -16.75 20.09
CA LEU A 820 -11.19 -17.10 21.20
C LEU A 820 -10.71 -18.39 21.89
N MET A 821 -10.38 -19.45 21.12
CA MET A 821 -9.78 -20.68 21.66
C MET A 821 -8.48 -20.38 22.40
N GLU A 822 -7.55 -19.65 21.77
CA GLU A 822 -6.25 -19.28 22.34
C GLU A 822 -6.42 -18.49 23.67
N THR A 823 -7.35 -17.54 23.69
CA THR A 823 -7.61 -16.71 24.87
C THR A 823 -8.03 -17.56 26.10
N PHE A 824 -8.78 -18.63 25.91
CA PHE A 824 -9.28 -19.45 27.02
C PHE A 824 -8.50 -20.73 27.27
N THR A 825 -7.72 -21.22 26.30
CA THR A 825 -6.82 -22.37 26.48
C THR A 825 -5.41 -21.96 26.90
N ARG A 826 -5.03 -20.70 26.61
CA ARG A 826 -3.65 -20.19 26.75
C ARG A 826 -2.65 -21.01 25.92
N LYS A 827 -3.10 -21.55 24.77
CA LYS A 827 -2.27 -22.28 23.81
C LYS A 827 -2.27 -21.57 22.47
N LYS A 828 -1.07 -21.26 21.95
CA LYS A 828 -0.93 -20.69 20.60
C LYS A 828 -1.34 -21.71 19.55
N PRO A 829 -1.98 -21.32 18.44
CA PRO A 829 -2.26 -22.25 17.34
C PRO A 829 -0.98 -22.82 16.70
N THR A 830 0.17 -22.19 16.97
CA THR A 830 1.52 -22.63 16.54
C THR A 830 2.34 -23.25 17.68
N ASP A 831 1.72 -23.67 18.79
CA ASP A 831 2.40 -24.32 19.91
C ASP A 831 2.97 -25.68 19.46
N ASP A 832 4.15 -26.06 19.97
CA ASP A 832 4.84 -27.30 19.61
C ASP A 832 4.01 -28.56 19.87
N MET A 833 2.97 -28.49 20.69
CA MET A 833 2.03 -29.60 20.91
C MET A 833 1.11 -29.87 19.70
N PHE A 834 0.96 -28.89 18.80
CA PHE A 834 0.11 -29.00 17.60
C PHE A 834 0.97 -29.37 16.39
N VAL A 835 1.31 -30.64 16.27
CA VAL A 835 2.14 -31.20 15.20
C VAL A 835 1.31 -32.16 14.35
N GLY A 836 1.48 -32.13 13.04
CA GLY A 836 0.79 -32.99 12.08
C GLY A 836 -0.69 -32.66 11.95
N GLU A 837 -1.58 -33.59 12.11
CA GLU A 837 -3.01 -33.42 11.99
C GLU A 837 -3.68 -32.74 13.21
N ILE A 838 -2.95 -32.53 14.31
CA ILE A 838 -3.50 -31.93 15.53
C ILE A 838 -3.33 -30.42 15.45
N SER A 839 -4.45 -29.68 15.20
CA SER A 839 -4.51 -28.24 15.33
C SER A 839 -5.20 -27.84 16.64
N LEU A 840 -5.05 -26.56 17.04
CA LEU A 840 -5.76 -26.00 18.20
C LEU A 840 -7.28 -26.24 18.08
N LYS A 841 -7.86 -26.03 16.88
CA LYS A 841 -9.27 -26.31 16.59
C LYS A 841 -9.61 -27.77 16.87
N ARG A 842 -8.86 -28.71 16.27
CA ARG A 842 -9.12 -30.15 16.41
C ARG A 842 -8.96 -30.60 17.85
N TRP A 843 -7.97 -30.11 18.57
CA TRP A 843 -7.75 -30.42 19.98
C TRP A 843 -8.92 -29.99 20.87
N VAL A 844 -9.50 -28.82 20.63
CA VAL A 844 -10.70 -28.33 21.31
C VAL A 844 -11.92 -29.15 20.90
N GLU A 845 -12.07 -29.48 19.63
CA GLU A 845 -13.19 -30.26 19.08
C GLU A 845 -13.25 -31.68 19.66
N GLU A 846 -12.13 -32.41 19.73
CA GLU A 846 -12.01 -33.76 20.31
C GLU A 846 -12.29 -33.74 21.81
N SER A 847 -12.10 -32.62 22.49
CA SER A 847 -12.34 -32.48 23.92
C SER A 847 -13.78 -32.06 24.25
N SER A 848 -14.57 -31.62 23.28
CA SER A 848 -15.96 -31.21 23.44
C SER A 848 -16.93 -32.36 23.10
N PRO A 849 -18.02 -32.62 23.83
CA PRO A 849 -18.56 -31.90 24.99
C PRO A 849 -18.14 -32.45 26.35
N PHE A 850 -17.39 -33.58 26.41
CA PHE A 850 -17.23 -34.39 27.63
C PHE A 850 -16.04 -34.07 28.53
N SER A 851 -15.13 -33.14 28.12
CA SER A 851 -13.90 -32.82 28.87
C SER A 851 -13.33 -31.44 28.57
N VAL A 852 -14.16 -30.44 28.39
CA VAL A 852 -13.70 -29.06 28.11
C VAL A 852 -12.68 -28.55 29.14
N THR A 853 -12.76 -29.04 30.38
CA THR A 853 -11.82 -28.71 31.47
C THR A 853 -10.38 -29.16 31.20
N LYS A 854 -10.14 -30.09 30.29
CA LYS A 854 -8.78 -30.53 29.92
C LYS A 854 -8.07 -29.58 28.97
N VAL A 855 -8.81 -28.77 28.25
CA VAL A 855 -8.25 -27.83 27.29
C VAL A 855 -8.20 -26.39 27.80
N VAL A 856 -8.98 -26.06 28.81
CA VAL A 856 -9.05 -24.72 29.41
C VAL A 856 -7.80 -24.44 30.25
N ASP A 857 -7.37 -23.18 30.25
CA ASP A 857 -6.26 -22.69 31.05
C ASP A 857 -6.44 -23.09 32.54
N ALA A 858 -5.49 -23.87 33.09
CA ALA A 858 -5.52 -24.37 34.45
C ALA A 858 -5.62 -23.27 35.51
N TYR A 859 -5.16 -22.05 35.22
CA TYR A 859 -5.30 -20.92 36.15
C TYR A 859 -6.76 -20.48 36.32
N LEU A 860 -7.57 -20.54 35.25
CA LEU A 860 -8.99 -20.21 35.33
C LEU A 860 -9.76 -21.19 36.22
N LEU A 861 -9.32 -22.45 36.27
CA LEU A 861 -9.98 -23.49 37.06
C LEU A 861 -9.63 -23.41 38.55
N ARG A 862 -8.52 -22.74 38.94
CA ARG A 862 -8.05 -22.64 40.35
C ARG A 862 -8.69 -21.50 41.11
N THR A 863 -9.17 -20.49 40.48
CA THR A 863 -9.53 -19.20 41.11
C THR A 863 -11.02 -19.08 41.43
N GLU A 864 -11.88 -19.95 40.96
CA GLU A 864 -13.33 -19.83 41.18
C GLU A 864 -13.91 -20.98 42.02
N ARG A 865 -14.79 -20.60 42.95
CA ARG A 865 -15.43 -21.54 43.92
C ARG A 865 -16.54 -22.41 43.32
N ASP A 866 -17.05 -22.05 42.12
CA ASP A 866 -18.15 -22.77 41.46
C ASP A 866 -17.69 -23.41 40.14
N TYR A 867 -17.23 -24.66 40.24
CA TYR A 867 -16.72 -25.45 39.14
C TYR A 867 -17.78 -25.72 38.03
N ALA A 868 -19.05 -25.92 38.41
CA ALA A 868 -20.11 -26.23 37.43
C ALA A 868 -20.49 -25.04 36.56
N SER A 869 -20.58 -23.84 37.13
CA SER A 869 -20.84 -22.59 36.39
C SER A 869 -19.71 -22.27 35.46
N MET A 870 -18.47 -22.53 35.88
CA MET A 870 -17.27 -22.39 35.07
C MET A 870 -17.27 -23.33 33.87
N GLU A 871 -17.51 -24.61 34.11
CA GLU A 871 -17.54 -25.66 33.06
C GLU A 871 -18.59 -25.33 31.99
N ASN A 872 -19.79 -24.93 32.41
CA ASN A 872 -20.87 -24.51 31.48
C ASN A 872 -20.48 -23.25 30.66
N CYS A 873 -19.81 -22.28 31.30
CA CYS A 873 -19.34 -21.08 30.63
C CYS A 873 -18.28 -21.46 29.57
N MET A 874 -17.26 -22.24 29.97
CA MET A 874 -16.18 -22.67 29.06
C MET A 874 -16.70 -23.53 27.90
N SER A 875 -17.61 -24.45 28.16
CA SER A 875 -18.26 -25.26 27.13
C SER A 875 -19.01 -24.39 26.11
N SER A 876 -19.72 -23.35 26.60
CA SER A 876 -20.42 -22.42 25.70
C SER A 876 -19.46 -21.57 24.86
N ILE A 877 -18.33 -21.13 25.43
CA ILE A 877 -17.30 -20.37 24.73
C ILE A 877 -16.62 -21.23 23.66
N MET A 878 -16.20 -22.45 24.00
CA MET A 878 -15.57 -23.36 23.05
C MET A 878 -16.53 -23.78 21.93
N GLY A 879 -17.80 -24.01 22.26
CA GLY A 879 -18.84 -24.27 21.26
C GLY A 879 -19.03 -23.11 20.28
N LEU A 880 -19.00 -21.87 20.78
CA LEU A 880 -19.03 -20.68 19.91
C LEU A 880 -17.77 -20.56 19.04
N ALA A 881 -16.60 -20.81 19.61
CA ALA A 881 -15.34 -20.77 18.88
C ALA A 881 -15.30 -21.80 17.73
N LEU A 882 -15.82 -23.01 17.95
CA LEU A 882 -15.94 -24.05 16.91
C LEU A 882 -16.91 -23.63 15.81
N GLN A 883 -18.04 -22.97 16.13
CA GLN A 883 -18.97 -22.41 15.14
C GLN A 883 -18.31 -21.31 14.27
N CYS A 884 -17.42 -20.54 14.86
CA CYS A 884 -16.62 -19.56 14.11
C CYS A 884 -15.63 -20.25 13.16
N CYS A 885 -15.10 -21.40 13.52
CA CYS A 885 -14.10 -22.16 12.76
C CYS A 885 -14.68 -23.29 11.91
N ALA A 886 -15.98 -23.27 11.54
CA ALA A 886 -16.56 -24.25 10.64
C ALA A 886 -15.77 -24.32 9.31
N GLU A 887 -15.64 -25.54 8.73
CA GLU A 887 -14.82 -25.73 7.53
C GLU A 887 -15.35 -24.98 6.33
N LEU A 888 -16.65 -25.12 6.08
CA LEU A 888 -17.33 -24.38 5.03
C LEU A 888 -17.60 -22.95 5.51
N HIS A 889 -17.06 -21.97 4.80
CA HIS A 889 -17.18 -20.54 5.15
C HIS A 889 -18.65 -20.08 5.27
N GLU A 890 -19.56 -20.68 4.51
CA GLU A 890 -21.00 -20.37 4.56
C GLU A 890 -21.66 -20.79 5.89
N GLN A 891 -21.16 -21.85 6.53
CA GLN A 891 -21.67 -22.34 7.80
C GLN A 891 -21.18 -21.56 9.02
N ARG A 892 -20.18 -20.72 8.86
CA ARG A 892 -19.66 -19.89 9.95
C ARG A 892 -20.69 -18.85 10.38
N ILE A 893 -20.82 -18.68 11.66
CA ILE A 893 -21.61 -17.60 12.29
C ILE A 893 -21.11 -16.22 11.79
N ASN A 894 -21.94 -15.17 11.85
CA ASN A 894 -21.50 -13.81 11.55
C ASN A 894 -21.10 -13.02 12.82
N ALA A 895 -20.36 -11.92 12.65
CA ALA A 895 -19.83 -11.11 13.76
C ALA A 895 -20.93 -10.61 14.71
N LYS A 896 -22.09 -10.21 14.20
CA LYS A 896 -23.24 -9.75 15.00
C LYS A 896 -23.78 -10.86 15.91
N SER A 897 -23.90 -12.09 15.38
CA SER A 897 -24.37 -13.24 16.16
C SER A 897 -23.34 -13.68 17.22
N ILE A 898 -22.04 -13.54 16.92
CA ILE A 898 -20.96 -13.77 17.89
C ILE A 898 -21.13 -12.83 19.08
N LEU A 899 -21.24 -11.53 18.82
CA LEU A 899 -21.38 -10.50 19.84
C LEU A 899 -22.62 -10.76 20.75
N ILE A 900 -23.75 -11.09 20.15
CA ILE A 900 -24.98 -11.43 20.90
C ILE A 900 -24.76 -12.66 21.78
N THR A 901 -24.12 -13.70 21.24
CA THR A 901 -23.89 -14.97 21.96
C THR A 901 -22.93 -14.79 23.13
N LEU A 902 -21.84 -14.05 22.95
CA LEU A 902 -20.89 -13.75 24.05
C LEU A 902 -21.55 -12.96 25.19
N ASN A 903 -22.37 -11.97 24.85
CA ASN A 903 -23.12 -11.21 25.88
C ASN A 903 -24.11 -12.12 26.66
N LYS A 904 -24.76 -13.07 25.98
CA LYS A 904 -25.61 -14.07 26.64
C LYS A 904 -24.80 -14.97 27.58
N ILE A 905 -23.62 -15.46 27.14
CA ILE A 905 -22.71 -16.27 27.94
C ILE A 905 -22.28 -15.51 29.19
N LYS A 906 -21.86 -14.24 29.01
CA LYS A 906 -21.45 -13.36 30.11
C LYS A 906 -22.58 -13.15 31.12
N LEU A 907 -23.79 -12.80 30.66
CA LEU A 907 -24.93 -12.60 31.53
C LEU A 907 -25.27 -13.87 32.32
N LYS A 908 -25.31 -15.01 31.67
CA LYS A 908 -25.56 -16.30 32.33
C LYS A 908 -24.48 -16.62 33.37
N PHE A 909 -23.20 -16.44 33.03
CA PHE A 909 -22.10 -16.66 33.97
C PHE A 909 -22.21 -15.74 35.21
N LEU A 910 -22.57 -14.47 35.05
CA LEU A 910 -22.80 -13.54 36.16
C LEU A 910 -24.01 -13.93 37.01
N GLN A 911 -25.11 -14.40 36.42
CA GLN A 911 -26.29 -14.87 37.14
C GLN A 911 -25.98 -16.14 37.95
N ASP A 912 -25.27 -17.10 37.35
CA ASP A 912 -24.89 -18.36 38.00
C ASP A 912 -23.93 -18.13 39.20
N THR A 913 -23.08 -17.11 39.11
CA THR A 913 -22.13 -16.71 40.17
C THR A 913 -22.76 -15.85 41.26
N GLN A 914 -23.78 -15.01 40.95
CA GLN A 914 -24.46 -14.16 41.93
C GLN A 914 -25.67 -14.84 42.64
N GLY A 915 -26.30 -15.84 42.03
CA GLY A 915 -27.43 -16.56 42.60
C GLY A 915 -27.11 -17.52 43.76
N ARG A 916 -25.84 -17.66 44.15
CA ARG A 916 -25.37 -18.56 45.20
C ARG A 916 -24.47 -17.90 46.27
N SER A 917 -24.41 -16.56 46.28
CA SER A 917 -23.70 -15.77 47.34
C SER A 917 -24.64 -15.45 48.53
#